data_ebf76ab461b232a63475116cacb7a8ef
#
_entry.id   ebf76ab461b232a63475116cacb7a8ef
#
_cell.length_a   1.000
_cell.length_b   1.000
_cell.length_c   1.000
_cell.angle_alpha   90.00
_cell.angle_beta   90.00
_cell.angle_gamma   90.00
#
_symmetry.space_group_name_H-M   'P 1'
#
loop_
_entity.id
_entity.type
_entity.pdbx_description
1 polymer ?
#
loop_
_entity_poly.entity_id
_entity_poly.type
_entity_poly.pdbx_seq_one_letter_code
_entity_poly.pdbx_strand_id
1 'polypeptide(L)'
;MNNTLNKSTKKRNPFKWVVLLVTLISIGQINAQQFSNKKSPKSQVKNSNVKTTAYLFAYFTGNSNNEEAIRFAVSHNGYNFRALNNNEPVIDSKKISSSGGIRDPHILRAADGKTFFMVVTDMVSAKGWDSNRAMVLLKSSDLVNWSSAVINIQKKYPNNENLKRVWAPQTIYDAQKGKYMIYWSMQHGNDIDKIYYAYANDDFTDLETEPKQLFFSPTNGACIDGEIIFKDNKYHLFFKTEGSGAGIKVAVSDKLTEGYVLRDQYVQQTKYPVEGAGVFKLNNSDDYILMYDLYTKGKYQFTKTSDLKNFSVIDNAVTMNFHPRHGTVMPITAKELARLESKWGNAKDIMSSAEAKEIKKTNIKTDNATKQVYLPVKIGTNLSSFKPYFTKYAGVTVKPKTAQNFTKGAVKYTVKITGQPVEIWSVTASEANNPVLNGFFADPDVMYSQKTSKYYIYPTSDGFDGWSGTYFKTFSSPDLVNWTDEGIILDLEKDVSWANRNAWAPCIMEKKVGDSYKYYFYFTAAQKIGVALSDNPTGPFVDSGKALIDKFPKGVSGGQQIDPDVFTDPQTGKNYLYWGNGYMACAELNADMISIKEESIAVMTPDKTFREGATVFFRNGKYYFLWSDDDTRSENYKVRYGTSDSPTGKINIPQNNLVIAKDKEAGIYATGHNSVIQIPGKDEWYIVYHRFNYPNGITMGDAAGFNREVCIDKLEFEKEGNLKQVKPTHKGIKPLMK
;
A
#
# COMPACT_ATOMS: atom_id res chain seq x y z
N MET A 1 -56.97 25.35 -25.13
CA MET A 1 -57.79 24.65 -26.17
C MET A 1 -57.30 23.20 -26.09
N ASN A 2 -57.95 22.43 -25.34
CA ASN A 2 -58.93 21.40 -25.74
C ASN A 2 -58.25 20.30 -26.56
N ASN A 3 -58.32 19.08 -26.29
CA ASN A 3 -59.15 18.17 -25.49
C ASN A 3 -58.64 16.77 -25.75
N THR A 4 -58.54 16.00 -24.80
CA THR A 4 -59.38 14.95 -24.17
C THR A 4 -59.15 13.55 -24.74
N LEU A 5 -58.75 12.62 -23.87
CA LEU A 5 -59.51 11.45 -23.37
C LEU A 5 -59.81 10.34 -24.43
N ASN A 6 -59.59 9.05 -24.17
CA ASN A 6 -60.06 8.17 -23.11
C ASN A 6 -59.50 6.75 -23.34
N LYS A 7 -59.03 6.06 -22.35
CA LYS A 7 -59.57 4.87 -21.63
C LYS A 7 -60.18 3.76 -22.53
N SER A 8 -59.76 2.50 -22.41
CA SER A 8 -60.14 1.50 -21.41
C SER A 8 -59.76 0.09 -21.84
N THR A 9 -59.07 -0.63 -21.06
CA THR A 9 -59.42 -1.79 -20.23
C THR A 9 -59.82 -3.12 -20.89
N LYS A 10 -59.15 -4.15 -20.38
CA LYS A 10 -59.60 -5.51 -19.97
C LYS A 10 -59.31 -6.69 -20.89
N LYS A 11 -58.42 -7.51 -20.40
CA LYS A 11 -58.58 -8.83 -19.73
C LYS A 11 -58.67 -10.10 -20.59
N ARG A 12 -57.74 -11.04 -20.20
CA ARG A 12 -57.89 -12.50 -20.04
C ARG A 12 -57.69 -13.44 -21.21
N ASN A 13 -56.61 -14.19 -21.04
CA ASN A 13 -56.37 -15.64 -21.24
C ASN A 13 -57.62 -16.55 -21.34
N PRO A 14 -57.50 -17.87 -21.69
CA PRO A 14 -56.38 -18.73 -22.06
C PRO A 14 -56.77 -19.85 -23.07
N PHE A 15 -55.86 -20.83 -23.27
CA PHE A 15 -56.10 -22.27 -23.55
C PHE A 15 -55.89 -22.84 -24.96
N LYS A 16 -54.87 -23.70 -24.98
CA LYS A 16 -54.83 -25.14 -25.37
C LYS A 16 -54.75 -25.59 -26.82
N TRP A 17 -53.68 -26.34 -27.07
CA TRP A 17 -53.54 -27.61 -27.75
C TRP A 17 -54.20 -27.82 -29.13
N VAL A 18 -53.38 -28.28 -30.10
CA VAL A 18 -53.55 -29.65 -30.67
C VAL A 18 -52.39 -29.97 -31.66
N VAL A 19 -51.82 -31.12 -31.49
CA VAL A 19 -50.95 -31.88 -32.34
C VAL A 19 -51.70 -32.35 -33.59
N LEU A 20 -51.08 -32.39 -34.77
CA LEU A 20 -51.21 -33.55 -35.68
C LEU A 20 -50.07 -33.65 -36.71
N LEU A 21 -49.75 -34.83 -36.95
CA LEU A 21 -48.75 -35.56 -37.70
C LEU A 21 -49.09 -35.71 -39.18
N VAL A 22 -48.09 -36.19 -39.99
CA VAL A 22 -48.20 -37.08 -41.18
C VAL A 22 -48.24 -36.36 -42.54
N THR A 23 -47.49 -36.62 -43.53
CA THR A 23 -46.64 -37.67 -44.14
C THR A 23 -46.05 -37.19 -45.48
N LEU A 24 -44.85 -37.63 -45.77
CA LEU A 24 -44.25 -38.11 -47.03
C LEU A 24 -44.76 -37.60 -48.41
N ILE A 25 -43.85 -37.20 -49.28
CA ILE A 25 -43.49 -37.96 -50.52
C ILE A 25 -42.24 -37.32 -51.19
N SER A 26 -41.41 -38.14 -51.59
CA SER A 26 -40.14 -38.34 -52.23
C SER A 26 -39.83 -37.61 -53.56
N ILE A 27 -38.50 -37.59 -53.82
CA ILE A 27 -37.74 -37.70 -55.08
C ILE A 27 -37.29 -36.41 -55.73
N GLY A 28 -35.94 -36.31 -55.76
CA GLY A 28 -35.16 -35.38 -56.58
C GLY A 28 -33.69 -35.40 -56.25
N GLN A 29 -32.93 -36.42 -56.71
CA GLN A 29 -31.46 -36.45 -56.68
C GLN A 29 -30.91 -35.33 -57.57
N ILE A 30 -30.10 -34.44 -57.00
CA ILE A 30 -29.10 -33.71 -57.76
C ILE A 30 -27.80 -33.74 -56.92
N ASN A 31 -26.73 -34.21 -57.53
CA ASN A 31 -25.38 -34.33 -57.03
C ASN A 31 -24.88 -32.99 -56.52
N ALA A 32 -24.57 -32.91 -55.24
CA ALA A 32 -23.70 -31.89 -54.67
C ALA A 32 -22.42 -32.55 -54.19
N GLN A 33 -21.32 -32.11 -54.78
CA GLN A 33 -19.95 -32.53 -54.47
C GLN A 33 -19.67 -32.39 -52.97
N GLN A 34 -18.95 -33.40 -52.46
CA GLN A 34 -18.36 -33.45 -51.15
C GLN A 34 -17.50 -32.18 -50.88
N PHE A 35 -18.01 -31.25 -50.09
CA PHE A 35 -17.16 -30.39 -49.31
C PHE A 35 -16.78 -31.14 -48.04
N SER A 36 -15.54 -31.59 -48.00
CA SER A 36 -14.91 -32.16 -46.82
C SER A 36 -14.99 -31.16 -45.69
N ASN A 37 -15.68 -31.51 -44.63
CA ASN A 37 -15.55 -30.86 -43.31
C ASN A 37 -14.12 -31.02 -42.85
N LYS A 38 -13.25 -30.05 -43.20
CA LYS A 38 -12.03 -29.82 -42.45
C LYS A 38 -12.43 -29.38 -41.05
N LYS A 39 -12.40 -30.32 -40.11
CA LYS A 39 -12.38 -30.01 -38.68
C LYS A 39 -11.33 -28.92 -38.47
N SER A 40 -11.75 -27.74 -38.01
CA SER A 40 -10.87 -26.73 -37.45
C SER A 40 -9.90 -27.45 -36.48
N PRO A 41 -8.61 -27.22 -36.56
CA PRO A 41 -7.69 -27.82 -35.62
C PRO A 41 -8.05 -27.31 -34.23
N LYS A 42 -8.53 -28.19 -33.36
CA LYS A 42 -8.53 -27.94 -31.92
C LYS A 42 -7.09 -27.68 -31.55
N SER A 43 -6.71 -26.44 -31.38
CA SER A 43 -5.44 -26.06 -30.78
C SER A 43 -5.48 -26.47 -29.29
N GLN A 44 -5.29 -27.76 -29.03
CA GLN A 44 -4.85 -28.16 -27.72
C GLN A 44 -3.39 -27.71 -27.61
N VAL A 45 -3.18 -26.53 -27.08
CA VAL A 45 -1.96 -26.25 -26.31
C VAL A 45 -1.88 -27.42 -25.35
N LYS A 46 -0.93 -28.35 -25.52
CA LYS A 46 -0.54 -29.28 -24.45
C LYS A 46 0.01 -28.38 -23.34
N ASN A 47 -0.87 -27.79 -22.55
CA ASN A 47 -0.48 -27.27 -21.25
C ASN A 47 0.12 -28.46 -20.54
N SER A 48 1.44 -28.48 -20.41
CA SER A 48 2.09 -29.41 -19.47
C SER A 48 1.31 -29.18 -18.16
N ASN A 49 0.76 -30.26 -17.58
CA ASN A 49 0.01 -30.22 -16.32
C ASN A 49 0.96 -29.86 -15.15
N VAL A 50 1.65 -28.73 -15.27
CA VAL A 50 2.55 -28.21 -14.24
C VAL A 50 1.70 -27.61 -13.15
N LYS A 51 1.60 -28.30 -12.03
CA LYS A 51 0.88 -27.79 -10.85
C LYS A 51 1.71 -26.67 -10.20
N THR A 52 1.30 -25.43 -10.43
CA THR A 52 1.89 -24.26 -9.79
C THR A 52 1.23 -23.98 -8.45
N THR A 53 2.01 -23.52 -7.47
CA THR A 53 1.58 -23.28 -6.08
C THR A 53 2.14 -22.01 -5.49
N ALA A 54 2.92 -21.25 -6.27
CA ALA A 54 3.56 -20.01 -5.89
C ALA A 54 3.79 -19.13 -7.12
N TYR A 55 4.44 -17.99 -6.93
CA TYR A 55 4.71 -17.00 -7.97
C TYR A 55 6.14 -16.48 -7.86
N LEU A 56 6.75 -16.23 -9.00
CA LEU A 56 8.02 -15.51 -9.15
C LEU A 56 7.74 -14.16 -9.81
N PHE A 57 8.17 -13.07 -9.19
CA PHE A 57 8.15 -11.73 -9.75
C PHE A 57 9.58 -11.36 -10.16
N ALA A 58 9.80 -11.13 -11.45
CA ALA A 58 11.02 -10.58 -12.01
C ALA A 58 10.83 -9.09 -12.24
N TYR A 59 11.74 -8.24 -11.72
CA TYR A 59 11.63 -6.78 -11.75
C TYR A 59 13.01 -6.11 -11.69
N PHE A 60 13.02 -4.79 -11.90
CA PHE A 60 14.14 -3.90 -11.59
C PHE A 60 13.66 -2.80 -10.63
N THR A 61 14.52 -1.88 -10.15
CA THR A 61 14.11 -0.99 -9.05
C THR A 61 14.22 0.51 -9.33
N GLY A 62 14.96 0.93 -10.35
CA GLY A 62 15.12 2.36 -10.62
C GLY A 62 16.11 2.67 -11.72
N ASN A 63 16.63 3.89 -11.72
CA ASN A 63 17.44 4.45 -12.78
C ASN A 63 18.91 4.67 -12.38
N SER A 64 19.29 4.33 -11.15
CA SER A 64 20.67 4.47 -10.69
C SER A 64 21.47 3.18 -10.88
N ASN A 65 22.79 3.29 -10.68
CA ASN A 65 23.81 2.33 -11.13
C ASN A 65 23.58 0.86 -10.75
N ASN A 66 22.89 0.54 -9.66
CA ASN A 66 22.64 -0.85 -9.24
C ASN A 66 21.15 -1.22 -9.36
N GLU A 67 20.32 -0.28 -9.79
CA GLU A 67 18.87 -0.44 -9.87
C GLU A 67 18.44 -1.01 -11.21
N GLU A 68 19.20 -0.73 -12.29
CA GLU A 68 18.99 -1.28 -13.64
C GLU A 68 19.57 -2.69 -13.72
N ALA A 69 18.98 -3.60 -12.94
CA ALA A 69 19.39 -4.99 -12.81
C ALA A 69 18.22 -5.88 -12.42
N ILE A 70 18.24 -7.15 -12.87
CA ILE A 70 17.17 -8.11 -12.58
C ILE A 70 17.22 -8.51 -11.12
N ARG A 71 16.06 -8.39 -10.47
CA ARG A 71 15.76 -8.88 -9.13
C ARG A 71 14.60 -9.84 -9.15
N PHE A 72 14.55 -10.69 -8.15
CA PHE A 72 13.46 -11.66 -7.98
C PHE A 72 12.78 -11.47 -6.63
N ALA A 73 11.45 -11.61 -6.64
CA ALA A 73 10.65 -11.80 -5.44
C ALA A 73 9.74 -13.02 -5.61
N VAL A 74 9.31 -13.60 -4.50
CA VAL A 74 8.40 -14.75 -4.49
C VAL A 74 7.17 -14.49 -3.67
N SER A 75 6.07 -15.16 -4.03
CA SER A 75 4.81 -15.14 -3.29
C SER A 75 4.17 -16.51 -3.28
N HIS A 76 3.53 -16.91 -2.16
CA HIS A 76 2.75 -18.14 -2.09
C HIS A 76 1.31 -17.99 -2.57
N ASN A 77 0.79 -16.76 -2.61
CA ASN A 77 -0.63 -16.49 -2.88
C ASN A 77 -0.89 -15.47 -4.00
N GLY A 78 0.16 -14.86 -4.57
CA GLY A 78 0.03 -13.79 -5.56
C GLY A 78 -0.29 -12.40 -4.99
N TYR A 79 -0.34 -12.26 -3.65
CA TYR A 79 -0.60 -11.00 -2.95
C TYR A 79 0.57 -10.55 -2.07
N ASN A 80 1.21 -11.48 -1.37
CA ASN A 80 2.28 -11.16 -0.43
C ASN A 80 3.63 -11.52 -1.07
N PHE A 81 4.32 -10.52 -1.60
CA PHE A 81 5.61 -10.70 -2.27
C PHE A 81 6.77 -10.38 -1.32
N ARG A 82 7.80 -11.20 -1.38
CA ARG A 82 9.03 -11.07 -0.63
C ARG A 82 10.23 -11.11 -1.57
N ALA A 83 11.06 -10.07 -1.54
CA ALA A 83 12.29 -10.01 -2.33
C ALA A 83 13.24 -11.16 -1.95
N LEU A 84 13.87 -11.75 -2.93
CA LEU A 84 14.99 -12.67 -2.77
C LEU A 84 16.32 -11.89 -2.76
N ASN A 85 17.40 -12.54 -2.33
CA ASN A 85 18.75 -11.99 -2.31
C ASN A 85 18.86 -10.62 -1.59
N ASN A 86 18.05 -10.37 -0.54
CA ASN A 86 17.97 -9.07 0.14
C ASN A 86 17.66 -7.89 -0.80
N ASN A 87 16.86 -8.12 -1.84
CA ASN A 87 16.58 -7.17 -2.90
C ASN A 87 17.81 -6.74 -3.73
N GLU A 88 18.89 -7.51 -3.70
CA GLU A 88 20.05 -7.32 -4.56
C GLU A 88 19.87 -8.05 -5.90
N PRO A 89 20.59 -7.64 -6.95
CA PRO A 89 20.51 -8.30 -8.26
C PRO A 89 20.79 -9.81 -8.19
N VAL A 90 20.03 -10.60 -8.94
CA VAL A 90 20.21 -12.07 -9.06
C VAL A 90 21.00 -12.45 -10.32
N ILE A 91 21.14 -11.53 -11.26
CA ILE A 91 21.94 -11.68 -12.49
C ILE A 91 22.81 -10.44 -12.65
N ASP A 92 24.07 -10.63 -13.01
CA ASP A 92 25.03 -9.56 -13.26
C ASP A 92 24.76 -8.90 -14.62
N SER A 93 24.15 -7.72 -14.62
CA SER A 93 23.80 -6.96 -15.83
C SER A 93 24.99 -6.71 -16.75
N LYS A 94 26.18 -6.45 -16.18
CA LYS A 94 27.40 -6.14 -16.94
C LYS A 94 27.91 -7.32 -17.76
N LYS A 95 27.60 -8.56 -17.31
CA LYS A 95 28.02 -9.78 -18.05
C LYS A 95 27.08 -10.15 -19.17
N ILE A 96 25.82 -9.73 -19.13
CA ILE A 96 24.79 -10.21 -20.06
C ILE A 96 24.29 -9.14 -21.01
N SER A 97 24.60 -7.86 -20.79
CA SER A 97 24.15 -6.74 -21.61
C SER A 97 25.31 -6.00 -22.28
N SER A 98 25.04 -5.30 -23.38
CA SER A 98 26.01 -4.44 -24.05
C SER A 98 26.11 -3.04 -23.41
N SER A 99 25.06 -2.57 -22.76
CA SER A 99 25.04 -1.26 -22.10
C SER A 99 25.64 -1.28 -20.70
N GLY A 100 25.58 -2.42 -20.02
CA GLY A 100 25.91 -2.61 -18.61
C GLY A 100 24.71 -2.55 -17.66
N GLY A 101 23.52 -2.22 -18.17
CA GLY A 101 22.25 -2.20 -17.41
C GLY A 101 21.15 -2.98 -18.12
N ILE A 102 20.17 -3.46 -17.38
CA ILE A 102 19.00 -4.18 -17.89
C ILE A 102 17.73 -3.78 -17.16
N ARG A 103 16.63 -3.65 -17.91
CA ARG A 103 15.33 -3.16 -17.44
C ARG A 103 14.19 -4.04 -17.95
N ASP A 104 13.00 -3.82 -17.46
CA ASP A 104 11.71 -4.36 -17.96
C ASP A 104 11.72 -5.88 -18.17
N PRO A 105 12.07 -6.71 -17.16
CA PRO A 105 12.16 -8.14 -17.35
C PRO A 105 10.79 -8.77 -17.56
N HIS A 106 10.63 -9.48 -18.68
CA HIS A 106 9.49 -10.36 -18.92
C HIS A 106 9.94 -11.83 -18.88
N ILE A 107 9.33 -12.62 -18.00
CA ILE A 107 9.65 -14.03 -17.79
C ILE A 107 8.50 -14.94 -18.18
N LEU A 108 8.80 -16.04 -18.91
CA LEU A 108 7.82 -17.00 -19.40
C LEU A 108 8.30 -18.45 -19.15
N ARG A 109 7.40 -19.32 -18.74
CA ARG A 109 7.60 -20.78 -18.78
C ARG A 109 7.34 -21.27 -20.19
N ALA A 110 8.29 -22.02 -20.74
CA ALA A 110 8.16 -22.62 -22.06
C ALA A 110 7.05 -23.67 -22.15
N ALA A 111 6.61 -23.98 -23.35
CA ALA A 111 5.57 -24.98 -23.65
C ALA A 111 5.95 -26.40 -23.21
N ASP A 112 7.25 -26.70 -23.06
CA ASP A 112 7.75 -27.95 -22.51
C ASP A 112 7.55 -28.11 -21.00
N GLY A 113 7.16 -26.99 -20.31
CA GLY A 113 6.92 -26.93 -18.88
C GLY A 113 8.18 -26.94 -18.00
N LYS A 114 9.38 -26.95 -18.59
CA LYS A 114 10.67 -27.14 -17.89
C LYS A 114 11.68 -26.05 -18.19
N THR A 115 11.64 -25.48 -19.37
CA THR A 115 12.50 -24.36 -19.80
C THR A 115 11.85 -23.02 -19.42
N PHE A 116 12.66 -22.03 -19.12
CA PHE A 116 12.24 -20.67 -18.84
C PHE A 116 12.95 -19.71 -19.77
N PHE A 117 12.19 -18.79 -20.32
CA PHE A 117 12.71 -17.68 -21.12
C PHE A 117 12.48 -16.36 -20.38
N MET A 118 13.42 -15.46 -20.53
CA MET A 118 13.28 -14.08 -20.08
C MET A 118 13.83 -13.15 -21.17
N VAL A 119 13.15 -12.05 -21.40
CA VAL A 119 13.61 -11.00 -22.30
C VAL A 119 13.65 -9.68 -21.53
N VAL A 120 14.68 -8.85 -21.79
CA VAL A 120 14.92 -7.61 -21.05
C VAL A 120 15.42 -6.51 -21.99
N THR A 121 15.14 -5.26 -21.63
CA THR A 121 15.72 -4.07 -22.29
C THR A 121 17.20 -3.94 -21.93
N ASP A 122 18.09 -3.88 -22.91
CA ASP A 122 19.52 -3.61 -22.73
C ASP A 122 19.76 -2.09 -22.72
N MET A 123 19.72 -1.49 -21.53
CA MET A 123 19.75 -0.04 -21.38
C MET A 123 20.35 0.40 -20.05
N VAL A 124 21.05 1.53 -20.08
CA VAL A 124 21.39 2.38 -18.93
C VAL A 124 20.80 3.76 -19.17
N SER A 125 19.82 4.17 -18.38
CA SER A 125 19.07 5.43 -18.55
C SER A 125 19.95 6.68 -18.46
N ALA A 126 21.03 6.64 -17.67
CA ALA A 126 22.02 7.72 -17.60
C ALA A 126 22.71 8.03 -18.92
N LYS A 127 22.67 7.12 -19.92
CA LYS A 127 23.16 7.34 -21.29
C LYS A 127 22.13 8.02 -22.20
N GLY A 128 20.94 8.34 -21.65
CA GLY A 128 19.82 8.94 -22.38
C GLY A 128 18.74 7.92 -22.75
N TRP A 129 17.49 8.38 -22.78
CA TRP A 129 16.33 7.53 -23.08
C TRP A 129 16.30 6.99 -24.51
N ASP A 130 16.98 7.63 -25.45
CA ASP A 130 17.12 7.18 -26.83
C ASP A 130 18.45 6.44 -27.08
N SER A 131 19.13 5.95 -26.05
CA SER A 131 20.47 5.37 -26.16
C SER A 131 20.50 3.89 -26.54
N ASN A 132 19.44 3.14 -26.31
CA ASN A 132 19.45 1.69 -26.50
C ASN A 132 19.02 1.26 -27.90
N ARG A 133 19.65 0.17 -28.41
CA ARG A 133 19.38 -0.44 -29.72
C ARG A 133 19.21 -1.95 -29.62
N ALA A 134 19.26 -2.46 -28.38
CA ALA A 134 19.35 -3.91 -28.12
C ALA A 134 18.39 -4.38 -27.05
N MET A 135 18.09 -5.66 -27.10
CA MET A 135 17.46 -6.43 -26.04
C MET A 135 18.33 -7.63 -25.69
N VAL A 136 18.11 -8.24 -24.53
CA VAL A 136 18.79 -9.48 -24.15
C VAL A 136 17.77 -10.60 -24.04
N LEU A 137 18.05 -11.72 -24.69
CA LEU A 137 17.33 -12.97 -24.56
C LEU A 137 18.03 -13.84 -23.54
N LEU A 138 17.29 -14.39 -22.59
CA LEU A 138 17.83 -15.28 -21.55
C LEU A 138 17.06 -16.61 -21.53
N LYS A 139 17.78 -17.71 -21.27
CA LYS A 139 17.24 -19.06 -21.18
C LYS A 139 17.76 -19.76 -19.94
N SER A 140 16.89 -20.44 -19.23
CA SER A 140 17.19 -21.24 -18.03
C SER A 140 16.40 -22.53 -17.98
N SER A 141 16.95 -23.57 -17.34
CA SER A 141 16.24 -24.80 -17.00
C SER A 141 15.90 -24.89 -15.52
N ASP A 142 16.30 -23.89 -14.72
CA ASP A 142 16.22 -23.97 -13.26
C ASP A 142 15.87 -22.65 -12.55
N LEU A 143 15.69 -21.55 -13.27
CA LEU A 143 15.44 -20.20 -12.75
C LEU A 143 16.62 -19.57 -11.99
N VAL A 144 17.74 -20.29 -11.85
CA VAL A 144 18.92 -19.85 -11.10
C VAL A 144 20.07 -19.53 -12.04
N ASN A 145 20.33 -20.43 -12.98
CA ASN A 145 21.42 -20.30 -13.94
C ASN A 145 20.83 -19.90 -15.32
N TRP A 146 21.36 -18.83 -15.90
CA TRP A 146 20.86 -18.23 -17.12
C TRP A 146 21.96 -18.15 -18.17
N SER A 147 21.69 -18.60 -19.37
CA SER A 147 22.44 -18.23 -20.57
C SER A 147 21.81 -17.00 -21.21
N SER A 148 22.59 -16.19 -21.92
CA SER A 148 22.11 -14.93 -22.51
C SER A 148 22.66 -14.70 -23.91
N ALA A 149 21.90 -13.95 -24.72
CA ALA A 149 22.30 -13.46 -26.02
C ALA A 149 21.79 -12.02 -26.19
N VAL A 150 22.68 -11.13 -26.65
CA VAL A 150 22.36 -9.72 -26.96
C VAL A 150 21.96 -9.60 -28.41
N ILE A 151 20.77 -9.06 -28.65
CA ILE A 151 20.25 -8.80 -30.00
C ILE A 151 20.19 -7.29 -30.22
N ASN A 152 21.14 -6.78 -31.03
CA ASN A 152 21.13 -5.39 -31.45
C ASN A 152 20.34 -5.26 -32.77
N ILE A 153 19.13 -4.71 -32.68
CA ILE A 153 18.20 -4.60 -33.82
C ILE A 153 18.77 -3.71 -34.94
N GLN A 154 19.38 -2.60 -34.56
CA GLN A 154 19.92 -1.65 -35.52
C GLN A 154 21.07 -2.26 -36.36
N LYS A 155 21.93 -3.07 -35.71
CA LYS A 155 23.07 -3.70 -36.41
C LYS A 155 22.64 -4.94 -37.19
N LYS A 156 21.63 -5.65 -36.75
CA LYS A 156 21.22 -6.93 -37.34
C LYS A 156 20.38 -6.77 -38.60
N TYR A 157 19.53 -5.77 -38.64
CA TYR A 157 18.56 -5.63 -39.71
C TYR A 157 18.79 -4.32 -40.52
N PRO A 158 18.78 -4.34 -41.87
CA PRO A 158 18.86 -3.15 -42.69
C PRO A 158 17.64 -2.24 -42.47
N ASN A 159 17.72 -1.00 -42.87
CA ASN A 159 16.68 0.04 -42.77
C ASN A 159 16.31 0.44 -41.30
N ASN A 160 17.22 0.22 -40.36
CA ASN A 160 17.09 0.67 -38.98
C ASN A 160 18.15 1.72 -38.58
N GLU A 161 18.73 2.45 -39.53
CA GLU A 161 19.80 3.43 -39.30
C GLU A 161 19.33 4.56 -38.40
N ASN A 162 18.05 4.96 -38.50
CA ASN A 162 17.41 6.01 -37.72
C ASN A 162 16.65 5.47 -36.49
N LEU A 163 16.86 4.20 -36.10
CA LEU A 163 16.26 3.62 -34.88
C LEU A 163 16.74 4.39 -33.66
N LYS A 164 15.81 4.83 -32.81
CA LYS A 164 16.11 5.55 -31.58
C LYS A 164 16.12 4.66 -30.35
N ARG A 165 15.18 3.72 -30.25
CA ARG A 165 15.05 2.89 -29.07
C ARG A 165 14.36 1.54 -29.31
N VAL A 166 14.68 0.58 -28.46
CA VAL A 166 14.14 -0.77 -28.40
C VAL A 166 13.76 -1.04 -26.92
N TRP A 167 12.47 -0.95 -26.57
CA TRP A 167 12.04 -0.94 -25.18
C TRP A 167 11.09 -2.07 -24.83
N ALA A 168 11.16 -2.51 -23.57
CA ALA A 168 10.22 -3.42 -22.92
C ALA A 168 9.85 -4.65 -23.77
N PRO A 169 10.85 -5.47 -24.18
CA PRO A 169 10.57 -6.69 -24.93
C PRO A 169 9.84 -7.68 -24.06
N GLN A 170 8.88 -8.37 -24.68
CA GLN A 170 8.14 -9.46 -24.07
C GLN A 170 8.10 -10.67 -25.01
N THR A 171 7.67 -11.83 -24.50
CA THR A 171 7.60 -13.05 -25.30
C THR A 171 6.34 -13.85 -25.02
N ILE A 172 5.78 -14.47 -26.06
CA ILE A 172 4.63 -15.37 -25.99
C ILE A 172 4.83 -16.55 -26.93
N TYR A 173 4.31 -17.72 -26.56
CA TYR A 173 4.34 -18.90 -27.43
C TYR A 173 3.22 -18.85 -28.46
N ASP A 174 3.59 -18.87 -29.74
CA ASP A 174 2.66 -19.03 -30.86
C ASP A 174 2.43 -20.52 -31.11
N ALA A 175 1.33 -21.05 -30.60
CA ALA A 175 1.01 -22.48 -30.75
C ALA A 175 0.69 -22.89 -32.20
N GLN A 176 0.35 -21.96 -33.10
CA GLN A 176 0.10 -22.25 -34.51
C GLN A 176 1.41 -22.46 -35.28
N LYS A 177 2.43 -21.70 -34.92
CA LYS A 177 3.76 -21.81 -35.55
C LYS A 177 4.73 -22.73 -34.79
N GLY A 178 4.42 -23.03 -33.52
CA GLY A 178 5.33 -23.77 -32.64
C GLY A 178 6.57 -22.96 -32.24
N LYS A 179 6.49 -21.64 -32.23
CA LYS A 179 7.62 -20.71 -32.06
C LYS A 179 7.34 -19.69 -30.95
N TYR A 180 8.39 -19.09 -30.40
CA TYR A 180 8.27 -17.98 -29.45
C TYR A 180 8.33 -16.66 -30.22
N MET A 181 7.25 -15.89 -30.13
CA MET A 181 7.19 -14.52 -30.63
C MET A 181 7.73 -13.59 -29.57
N ILE A 182 8.71 -12.76 -29.94
CA ILE A 182 9.19 -11.64 -29.12
C ILE A 182 8.58 -10.38 -29.71
N TYR A 183 8.04 -9.51 -28.85
CA TYR A 183 7.46 -8.24 -29.25
C TYR A 183 7.93 -7.14 -28.32
N TRP A 184 8.09 -5.93 -28.85
CA TRP A 184 8.70 -4.81 -28.14
C TRP A 184 8.29 -3.47 -28.73
N SER A 185 8.52 -2.39 -27.99
CA SER A 185 8.31 -1.02 -28.46
C SER A 185 9.54 -0.52 -29.22
N MET A 186 9.33 0.14 -30.36
CA MET A 186 10.39 0.64 -31.22
C MET A 186 10.02 1.99 -31.81
N GLN A 187 10.97 2.93 -31.84
CA GLN A 187 10.83 4.26 -32.42
C GLN A 187 11.91 4.51 -33.48
N HIS A 188 11.50 5.05 -34.64
CA HIS A 188 12.37 5.47 -35.74
C HIS A 188 12.26 6.98 -35.95
N GLY A 189 13.42 7.67 -35.96
CA GLY A 189 13.47 9.11 -36.23
C GLY A 189 12.49 9.92 -35.37
N ASN A 190 11.66 10.72 -36.03
CA ASN A 190 10.64 11.54 -35.37
C ASN A 190 9.24 10.89 -35.32
N ASP A 191 9.15 9.60 -35.69
CA ASP A 191 7.91 8.85 -35.55
C ASP A 191 7.59 8.55 -34.09
N ILE A 192 6.38 8.09 -33.78
CA ILE A 192 5.98 7.66 -32.44
C ILE A 192 6.38 6.19 -32.21
N ASP A 193 6.40 5.77 -30.95
CA ASP A 193 6.62 4.36 -30.61
C ASP A 193 5.45 3.49 -31.07
N LYS A 194 5.82 2.37 -31.69
CA LYS A 194 4.90 1.33 -32.16
C LYS A 194 5.37 -0.01 -31.63
N ILE A 195 4.47 -0.98 -31.52
CA ILE A 195 4.83 -2.34 -31.10
C ILE A 195 5.17 -3.16 -32.33
N TYR A 196 6.37 -3.76 -32.31
CA TYR A 196 6.89 -4.66 -33.33
C TYR A 196 7.05 -6.07 -32.78
N TYR A 197 7.19 -7.06 -33.65
CA TYR A 197 7.45 -8.46 -33.27
C TYR A 197 8.38 -9.15 -34.25
N ALA A 198 9.06 -10.17 -33.77
CA ALA A 198 9.79 -11.16 -34.54
C ALA A 198 9.74 -12.51 -33.84
N TYR A 199 10.10 -13.59 -34.54
CA TYR A 199 10.18 -14.90 -33.93
C TYR A 199 11.61 -15.22 -33.50
N ALA A 200 11.76 -15.78 -32.31
CA ALA A 200 13.04 -16.30 -31.84
C ALA A 200 13.38 -17.61 -32.56
N ASN A 201 14.67 -17.89 -32.74
CA ASN A 201 15.15 -19.19 -33.16
C ASN A 201 14.89 -20.27 -32.08
N ASP A 202 15.02 -21.55 -32.41
CA ASP A 202 14.71 -22.68 -31.54
C ASP A 202 15.56 -22.70 -30.25
N ASP A 203 16.78 -22.17 -30.30
CA ASP A 203 17.69 -22.11 -29.17
C ASP A 203 17.42 -20.93 -28.25
N PHE A 204 16.57 -19.98 -28.66
CA PHE A 204 16.29 -18.72 -27.99
C PHE A 204 17.56 -17.86 -27.78
N THR A 205 18.40 -17.81 -28.81
CA THR A 205 19.67 -17.06 -28.81
C THR A 205 19.71 -15.98 -29.86
N ASP A 206 18.72 -15.95 -30.77
CA ASP A 206 18.63 -14.97 -31.86
C ASP A 206 17.20 -14.82 -32.35
N LEU A 207 16.94 -13.79 -33.18
CA LEU A 207 15.71 -13.65 -33.94
C LEU A 207 15.93 -14.27 -35.36
N GLU A 208 15.01 -15.14 -35.76
CA GLU A 208 15.04 -15.80 -37.05
C GLU A 208 14.26 -15.03 -38.13
N THR A 209 13.41 -14.09 -37.76
CA THR A 209 12.62 -13.27 -38.67
C THR A 209 12.93 -11.79 -38.47
N GLU A 210 12.73 -11.01 -39.54
CA GLU A 210 12.81 -9.56 -39.43
C GLU A 210 11.69 -8.98 -38.58
N PRO A 211 11.91 -7.83 -37.90
CA PRO A 211 10.89 -7.11 -37.18
C PRO A 211 9.73 -6.67 -38.08
N LYS A 212 8.49 -6.98 -37.65
CA LYS A 212 7.27 -6.51 -38.30
C LYS A 212 6.42 -5.73 -37.31
N GLN A 213 5.75 -4.69 -37.76
CA GLN A 213 4.80 -3.96 -36.91
C GLN A 213 3.67 -4.88 -36.50
N LEU A 214 3.46 -5.01 -35.17
CA LEU A 214 2.37 -5.77 -34.57
C LEU A 214 1.14 -4.89 -34.37
N PHE A 215 1.34 -3.73 -33.74
CA PHE A 215 0.27 -2.83 -33.38
C PHE A 215 0.70 -1.37 -33.43
N PHE A 216 -0.22 -0.54 -33.80
CA PHE A 216 -0.16 0.90 -33.82
C PHE A 216 -1.51 1.46 -33.43
N SER A 217 -1.55 2.43 -32.53
CA SER A 217 -2.82 3.00 -32.07
C SER A 217 -3.49 3.81 -33.18
N PRO A 218 -4.77 3.55 -33.53
CA PRO A 218 -5.50 4.32 -34.53
C PRO A 218 -5.71 5.79 -34.11
N THR A 219 -5.47 6.14 -32.84
CA THR A 219 -5.54 7.52 -32.34
C THR A 219 -4.19 8.25 -32.43
N ASN A 220 -3.20 7.71 -33.15
CA ASN A 220 -1.85 8.24 -33.30
C ASN A 220 -1.10 8.47 -31.97
N GLY A 221 -1.50 7.77 -30.90
CA GLY A 221 -0.77 7.77 -29.64
C GLY A 221 0.40 6.79 -29.68
N ALA A 222 1.51 7.13 -29.02
CA ALA A 222 2.62 6.20 -28.82
C ALA A 222 2.14 4.93 -28.11
N CYS A 223 2.71 3.77 -28.49
CA CYS A 223 2.41 2.47 -27.91
C CYS A 223 3.70 1.87 -27.36
N ILE A 224 3.79 1.78 -26.01
CA ILE A 224 4.91 1.14 -25.32
C ILE A 224 4.41 0.12 -24.31
N ASP A 225 5.32 -0.69 -23.75
CA ASP A 225 5.09 -1.64 -22.67
C ASP A 225 3.93 -2.61 -22.98
N GLY A 226 4.01 -3.27 -24.13
CA GLY A 226 2.98 -4.21 -24.56
C GLY A 226 2.98 -5.50 -23.71
N GLU A 227 1.81 -5.97 -23.24
CA GLU A 227 1.60 -7.24 -22.56
C GLU A 227 0.45 -8.00 -23.21
N ILE A 228 0.68 -9.22 -23.71
CA ILE A 228 -0.34 -10.01 -24.41
C ILE A 228 -0.81 -11.17 -23.56
N ILE A 229 -2.10 -11.20 -23.26
CA ILE A 229 -2.78 -12.27 -22.54
C ILE A 229 -3.78 -12.99 -23.48
N PHE A 230 -3.69 -14.31 -23.55
CA PHE A 230 -4.67 -15.14 -24.27
C PHE A 230 -5.77 -15.61 -23.30
N LYS A 231 -6.99 -15.15 -23.54
CA LYS A 231 -8.17 -15.52 -22.76
C LYS A 231 -9.41 -15.54 -23.66
N ASP A 232 -10.30 -16.50 -23.43
CA ASP A 232 -11.57 -16.65 -24.15
C ASP A 232 -11.40 -16.67 -25.69
N ASN A 233 -10.36 -17.37 -26.16
CA ASN A 233 -9.96 -17.49 -27.58
C ASN A 233 -9.58 -16.15 -28.23
N LYS A 234 -9.20 -15.15 -27.46
CA LYS A 234 -8.75 -13.83 -27.91
C LYS A 234 -7.42 -13.46 -27.28
N TYR A 235 -6.62 -12.71 -28.04
CA TYR A 235 -5.40 -12.06 -27.57
C TYR A 235 -5.75 -10.64 -27.11
N HIS A 236 -5.43 -10.32 -25.86
CA HIS A 236 -5.64 -9.03 -25.24
C HIS A 236 -4.26 -8.37 -25.08
N LEU A 237 -3.98 -7.37 -25.90
CA LEU A 237 -2.75 -6.57 -25.83
C LEU A 237 -3.00 -5.35 -24.96
N PHE A 238 -2.47 -5.37 -23.74
CA PHE A 238 -2.36 -4.19 -22.88
C PHE A 238 -1.15 -3.38 -23.34
N PHE A 239 -1.26 -2.08 -23.36
CA PHE A 239 -0.14 -1.21 -23.72
C PHE A 239 -0.31 0.17 -23.09
N LYS A 240 0.82 0.84 -22.81
CA LYS A 240 0.80 2.24 -22.39
C LYS A 240 0.72 3.14 -23.62
N THR A 241 -0.11 4.17 -23.57
CA THR A 241 -0.12 5.28 -24.50
C THR A 241 0.43 6.53 -23.83
N GLU A 242 1.04 7.43 -24.60
CA GLU A 242 1.63 8.67 -24.09
C GLU A 242 0.93 9.90 -24.68
N GLY A 243 1.23 11.08 -24.11
CA GLY A 243 0.62 12.35 -24.46
C GLY A 243 -0.56 12.72 -23.56
N SER A 244 -1.44 13.54 -24.05
CA SER A 244 -2.67 13.94 -23.35
C SER A 244 -3.54 12.71 -23.06
N GLY A 245 -3.67 12.35 -21.78
CA GLY A 245 -4.38 11.14 -21.36
C GLY A 245 -3.49 9.88 -21.36
N ALA A 246 -2.23 10.01 -20.96
CA ALA A 246 -1.31 8.87 -20.81
C ALA A 246 -1.82 7.82 -19.79
N GLY A 247 -1.84 6.56 -20.20
CA GLY A 247 -2.30 5.44 -19.36
C GLY A 247 -2.37 4.13 -20.14
N ILE A 248 -2.94 3.09 -19.52
CA ILE A 248 -3.01 1.74 -20.10
C ILE A 248 -4.33 1.56 -20.84
N LYS A 249 -4.25 1.14 -22.10
CA LYS A 249 -5.37 0.72 -22.95
C LYS A 249 -5.22 -0.75 -23.35
N VAL A 250 -6.27 -1.30 -23.97
CA VAL A 250 -6.30 -2.70 -24.42
C VAL A 250 -6.75 -2.76 -25.86
N ALA A 251 -6.01 -3.50 -26.70
CA ALA A 251 -6.47 -3.90 -28.02
C ALA A 251 -6.71 -5.41 -28.06
N VAL A 252 -7.70 -5.87 -28.80
CA VAL A 252 -8.13 -7.28 -28.78
C VAL A 252 -8.17 -7.85 -30.19
N SER A 253 -7.65 -9.06 -30.38
CA SER A 253 -7.66 -9.77 -31.65
C SER A 253 -7.97 -11.27 -31.50
N ASP A 254 -8.51 -11.87 -32.52
CA ASP A 254 -8.64 -13.34 -32.68
C ASP A 254 -7.33 -13.97 -33.18
N LYS A 255 -6.36 -13.17 -33.62
CA LYS A 255 -5.06 -13.63 -34.15
C LYS A 255 -3.92 -12.97 -33.35
N LEU A 256 -2.83 -13.71 -33.17
CA LEU A 256 -1.68 -13.24 -32.38
C LEU A 256 -0.94 -12.05 -33.03
N THR A 257 -0.80 -12.05 -34.35
CA THR A 257 0.09 -11.15 -35.09
C THR A 257 -0.63 -10.09 -35.92
N GLU A 258 -1.96 -10.00 -35.87
CA GLU A 258 -2.73 -9.05 -36.67
C GLU A 258 -4.16 -8.89 -36.13
N GLY A 259 -4.90 -7.87 -36.63
CA GLY A 259 -6.33 -7.71 -36.39
C GLY A 259 -6.69 -7.16 -35.01
N TYR A 260 -5.77 -6.52 -34.33
CA TYR A 260 -6.03 -5.89 -33.03
C TYR A 260 -6.95 -4.68 -33.17
N VAL A 261 -8.08 -4.71 -32.45
CA VAL A 261 -9.06 -3.64 -32.38
C VAL A 261 -8.94 -2.96 -31.01
N LEU A 262 -8.69 -1.65 -31.01
CA LEU A 262 -8.56 -0.84 -29.80
C LEU A 262 -9.87 -0.78 -29.03
N ARG A 263 -9.83 -1.01 -27.72
CA ARG A 263 -10.82 -0.58 -26.75
C ARG A 263 -10.39 0.78 -26.22
N ASP A 264 -11.16 1.82 -26.47
CA ASP A 264 -10.73 3.19 -26.19
C ASP A 264 -10.98 3.62 -24.72
N GLN A 265 -10.98 2.67 -23.78
CA GLN A 265 -11.09 2.92 -22.35
C GLN A 265 -9.74 2.68 -21.67
N TYR A 266 -9.38 3.59 -20.77
CA TYR A 266 -8.27 3.35 -19.86
C TYR A 266 -8.67 2.30 -18.82
N VAL A 267 -7.75 1.37 -18.52
CA VAL A 267 -8.01 0.28 -17.57
C VAL A 267 -7.38 0.51 -16.19
N GLN A 268 -6.45 1.45 -16.08
CA GLN A 268 -5.90 1.83 -14.77
C GLN A 268 -6.98 2.48 -13.89
N GLN A 269 -6.87 2.22 -12.57
CA GLN A 269 -7.82 2.72 -11.57
C GLN A 269 -7.23 3.91 -10.77
N THR A 270 -6.50 4.79 -11.45
CA THR A 270 -5.87 5.97 -10.88
C THR A 270 -5.84 7.11 -11.90
N LYS A 271 -5.80 8.36 -11.40
CA LYS A 271 -5.57 9.57 -12.21
C LYS A 271 -4.10 9.87 -12.48
N TYR A 272 -3.20 9.19 -11.77
CA TYR A 272 -1.76 9.41 -11.95
C TYR A 272 -1.25 8.72 -13.21
N PRO A 273 -0.16 9.24 -13.81
CA PRO A 273 0.52 8.58 -14.92
C PRO A 273 1.02 7.19 -14.49
N VAL A 274 0.82 6.20 -15.37
CA VAL A 274 1.20 4.80 -15.12
C VAL A 274 1.94 4.22 -16.32
N GLU A 275 2.74 3.17 -16.08
CA GLU A 275 3.45 2.40 -17.11
C GLU A 275 3.61 0.94 -16.71
N GLY A 276 4.18 0.12 -17.60
CA GLY A 276 4.61 -1.23 -17.27
C GLY A 276 3.48 -2.16 -16.86
N ALA A 277 2.44 -2.29 -17.70
CA ALA A 277 1.35 -3.24 -17.43
C ALA A 277 1.87 -4.67 -17.37
N GLY A 278 1.71 -5.36 -16.24
CA GLY A 278 1.94 -6.78 -16.07
C GLY A 278 0.66 -7.50 -15.68
N VAL A 279 0.31 -8.58 -16.37
CA VAL A 279 -0.93 -9.33 -16.10
C VAL A 279 -0.61 -10.79 -15.81
N PHE A 280 -1.08 -11.31 -14.67
CA PHE A 280 -0.90 -12.71 -14.35
C PHE A 280 -2.18 -13.35 -13.79
N LYS A 281 -2.37 -14.63 -14.09
CA LYS A 281 -3.50 -15.43 -13.59
C LYS A 281 -3.20 -15.95 -12.18
N LEU A 282 -4.18 -15.88 -11.29
CA LEU A 282 -4.09 -16.51 -9.97
C LEU A 282 -4.21 -18.03 -10.06
N ASN A 283 -3.37 -18.73 -9.29
CA ASN A 283 -3.43 -20.20 -9.17
C ASN A 283 -4.79 -20.65 -8.61
N ASN A 284 -5.37 -21.66 -9.23
CA ASN A 284 -6.67 -22.24 -8.84
C ASN A 284 -7.83 -21.22 -8.83
N SER A 285 -7.76 -20.19 -9.67
CA SER A 285 -8.78 -19.17 -9.84
C SER A 285 -8.93 -18.80 -11.32
N ASP A 286 -10.06 -18.22 -11.68
CA ASP A 286 -10.25 -17.59 -12.98
C ASP A 286 -9.92 -16.10 -12.98
N ASP A 287 -9.51 -15.59 -11.83
CA ASP A 287 -9.11 -14.21 -11.66
C ASP A 287 -7.70 -13.94 -12.18
N TYR A 288 -7.52 -12.74 -12.70
CA TYR A 288 -6.26 -12.16 -13.11
C TYR A 288 -5.96 -10.93 -12.24
N ILE A 289 -4.68 -10.68 -12.04
CA ILE A 289 -4.20 -9.42 -11.47
C ILE A 289 -3.54 -8.64 -12.60
N LEU A 290 -3.96 -7.38 -12.78
CA LEU A 290 -3.26 -6.35 -13.54
C LEU A 290 -2.52 -5.47 -12.55
N MET A 291 -1.21 -5.37 -12.71
CA MET A 291 -0.33 -4.50 -11.92
C MET A 291 0.37 -3.50 -12.85
N TYR A 292 0.67 -2.31 -12.35
CA TYR A 292 1.36 -1.27 -13.08
C TYR A 292 2.09 -0.29 -12.16
N ASP A 293 3.12 0.34 -12.70
CA ASP A 293 3.99 1.29 -12.00
C ASP A 293 3.39 2.71 -12.04
N LEU A 294 3.11 3.28 -10.88
CA LEU A 294 2.86 4.70 -10.69
C LEU A 294 4.22 5.42 -10.61
N TYR A 295 4.94 5.50 -11.73
CA TYR A 295 6.35 5.88 -11.79
C TYR A 295 6.65 7.28 -11.23
N THR A 296 5.66 8.18 -11.19
CA THR A 296 5.80 9.51 -10.57
C THR A 296 5.59 9.49 -9.04
N LYS A 297 5.13 8.35 -8.48
CA LYS A 297 4.83 8.17 -7.05
C LYS A 297 5.70 7.11 -6.40
N GLY A 298 6.58 6.44 -7.14
CA GLY A 298 7.46 5.40 -6.62
C GLY A 298 6.73 4.20 -6.02
N LYS A 299 5.55 3.84 -6.55
CA LYS A 299 4.75 2.71 -6.06
C LYS A 299 3.99 2.01 -7.17
N TYR A 300 3.54 0.79 -6.90
CA TYR A 300 2.66 0.01 -7.77
C TYR A 300 1.20 0.15 -7.35
N GLN A 301 0.31 0.00 -8.32
CA GLN A 301 -1.10 -0.31 -8.07
C GLN A 301 -1.43 -1.71 -8.59
N PHE A 302 -2.26 -2.42 -7.83
CA PHE A 302 -2.74 -3.76 -8.15
C PHE A 302 -4.25 -3.72 -8.30
N THR A 303 -4.73 -4.33 -9.38
CA THR A 303 -6.16 -4.47 -9.63
C THR A 303 -6.50 -5.93 -9.97
N LYS A 304 -7.70 -6.35 -9.66
CA LYS A 304 -8.19 -7.72 -9.91
C LYS A 304 -9.34 -7.71 -10.92
N THR A 305 -9.36 -8.71 -11.80
CA THR A 305 -10.39 -8.89 -12.83
C THR A 305 -10.61 -10.38 -13.13
N SER A 306 -11.84 -10.75 -13.50
CA SER A 306 -12.14 -12.09 -14.04
C SER A 306 -12.40 -12.07 -15.56
N ASP A 307 -12.59 -10.88 -16.16
CA ASP A 307 -13.03 -10.71 -17.55
C ASP A 307 -12.08 -9.87 -18.43
N LEU A 308 -10.96 -9.36 -17.87
CA LEU A 308 -10.02 -8.43 -18.51
C LEU A 308 -10.70 -7.15 -19.07
N LYS A 309 -11.79 -6.72 -18.41
CA LYS A 309 -12.54 -5.50 -18.76
C LYS A 309 -12.83 -4.65 -17.53
N ASN A 310 -13.29 -5.29 -16.47
CA ASN A 310 -13.67 -4.64 -15.22
C ASN A 310 -12.59 -4.91 -14.18
N PHE A 311 -12.01 -3.86 -13.61
CA PHE A 311 -10.90 -3.94 -12.68
C PHE A 311 -11.26 -3.32 -11.35
N SER A 312 -10.95 -4.02 -10.25
CA SER A 312 -11.15 -3.55 -8.88
C SER A 312 -9.81 -3.40 -8.17
N VAL A 313 -9.56 -2.27 -7.52
CA VAL A 313 -8.33 -2.02 -6.77
C VAL A 313 -8.22 -2.98 -5.60
N ILE A 314 -7.02 -3.57 -5.42
CA ILE A 314 -6.70 -4.52 -4.36
C ILE A 314 -5.41 -4.15 -3.60
N ASP A 315 -4.95 -2.92 -3.67
CA ASP A 315 -3.71 -2.45 -3.05
C ASP A 315 -3.61 -2.83 -1.57
N ASN A 316 -4.71 -2.73 -0.83
CA ASN A 316 -4.77 -3.10 0.60
C ASN A 316 -4.57 -4.60 0.87
N ALA A 317 -4.72 -5.46 -0.14
CA ALA A 317 -4.51 -6.91 -0.03
C ALA A 317 -3.08 -7.32 -0.43
N VAL A 318 -2.30 -6.40 -1.04
CA VAL A 318 -0.97 -6.69 -1.55
C VAL A 318 0.09 -6.12 -0.61
N THR A 319 1.10 -6.92 -0.31
CA THR A 319 2.26 -6.49 0.48
C THR A 319 3.56 -6.81 -0.24
N MET A 320 4.50 -5.88 -0.19
CA MET A 320 5.86 -6.03 -0.71
C MET A 320 6.86 -5.41 0.27
N ASN A 321 8.04 -6.04 0.42
CA ASN A 321 9.16 -5.49 1.18
C ASN A 321 10.24 -4.87 0.26
N PHE A 322 9.83 -4.41 -0.92
CA PHE A 322 10.66 -3.80 -1.95
C PHE A 322 9.81 -2.87 -2.81
N HIS A 323 10.46 -2.00 -3.59
CA HIS A 323 9.82 -1.10 -4.55
C HIS A 323 10.20 -1.53 -5.97
N PRO A 324 9.34 -2.26 -6.69
CA PRO A 324 9.61 -2.68 -8.06
C PRO A 324 9.37 -1.52 -9.04
N ARG A 325 10.08 -1.58 -10.17
CA ARG A 325 9.70 -0.94 -11.43
C ARG A 325 9.21 -2.03 -12.38
N HIS A 326 8.81 -1.65 -13.59
CA HIS A 326 8.24 -2.53 -14.61
C HIS A 326 8.82 -3.96 -14.58
N GLY A 327 7.95 -4.96 -14.53
CA GLY A 327 8.33 -6.37 -14.47
C GLY A 327 7.14 -7.30 -14.56
N THR A 328 7.37 -8.61 -14.50
CA THR A 328 6.33 -9.64 -14.72
C THR A 328 6.29 -10.69 -13.62
N VAL A 329 5.10 -11.20 -13.36
CA VAL A 329 4.84 -12.29 -12.40
C VAL A 329 4.48 -13.58 -13.14
N MET A 330 5.23 -14.65 -12.86
CA MET A 330 5.00 -15.98 -13.42
C MET A 330 4.65 -17.00 -12.33
N PRO A 331 3.61 -17.82 -12.52
CA PRO A 331 3.33 -18.95 -11.62
C PRO A 331 4.44 -20.00 -11.64
N ILE A 332 4.84 -20.46 -10.44
CA ILE A 332 5.91 -21.45 -10.24
C ILE A 332 5.45 -22.64 -9.38
N THR A 333 6.16 -23.75 -9.51
CA THR A 333 5.94 -24.97 -8.71
C THR A 333 6.60 -24.84 -7.34
N ALA A 334 6.18 -25.68 -6.38
CA ALA A 334 6.83 -25.77 -5.06
C ALA A 334 8.34 -26.15 -5.17
N LYS A 335 8.73 -26.94 -6.18
CA LYS A 335 10.14 -27.33 -6.39
C LYS A 335 10.98 -26.16 -6.89
N GLU A 336 10.44 -25.34 -7.76
CA GLU A 336 11.11 -24.14 -8.27
C GLU A 336 11.24 -23.07 -7.17
N LEU A 337 10.16 -22.84 -6.40
CA LEU A 337 10.21 -21.97 -5.24
C LEU A 337 11.30 -22.43 -4.26
N ALA A 338 11.33 -23.70 -3.89
CA ALA A 338 12.34 -24.23 -2.97
C ALA A 338 13.78 -24.05 -3.50
N ARG A 339 14.01 -24.16 -4.82
CA ARG A 339 15.31 -23.90 -5.44
C ARG A 339 15.72 -22.44 -5.35
N LEU A 340 14.80 -21.52 -5.67
CA LEU A 340 15.01 -20.08 -5.58
C LEU A 340 15.34 -19.66 -4.14
N GLU A 341 14.58 -20.17 -3.18
CA GLU A 341 14.80 -19.89 -1.75
C GLU A 341 16.08 -20.52 -1.20
N SER A 342 16.45 -21.69 -1.68
CA SER A 342 17.75 -22.33 -1.33
C SER A 342 18.93 -21.48 -1.82
N LYS A 343 18.80 -20.80 -2.97
CA LYS A 343 19.87 -19.98 -3.53
C LYS A 343 19.91 -18.57 -2.93
N TRP A 344 18.76 -17.93 -2.79
CA TRP A 344 18.64 -16.50 -2.47
C TRP A 344 17.74 -16.17 -1.27
N GLY A 345 17.16 -17.17 -0.60
CA GLY A 345 16.44 -16.97 0.65
C GLY A 345 17.40 -16.55 1.77
N ASN A 346 16.90 -15.86 2.78
CA ASN A 346 17.72 -15.42 3.91
C ASN A 346 17.07 -15.74 5.25
N ALA A 347 17.89 -15.83 6.30
CA ALA A 347 17.43 -16.17 7.64
C ALA A 347 16.60 -15.04 8.28
N LYS A 348 16.82 -13.77 7.92
CA LYS A 348 16.03 -12.62 8.39
C LYS A 348 14.55 -12.80 8.07
N ASP A 349 14.23 -13.13 6.82
CA ASP A 349 12.83 -13.29 6.40
C ASP A 349 12.14 -14.44 7.13
N ILE A 350 12.88 -15.55 7.35
CA ILE A 350 12.37 -16.69 8.13
C ILE A 350 12.08 -16.24 9.57
N MET A 351 13.01 -15.52 10.20
CA MET A 351 12.86 -15.08 11.57
C MET A 351 11.79 -14.00 11.74
N SER A 352 11.57 -13.16 10.73
CA SER A 352 10.47 -12.18 10.68
C SER A 352 9.09 -12.83 10.50
N SER A 353 9.04 -14.06 10.03
CA SER A 353 7.79 -14.81 9.78
C SER A 353 7.22 -15.49 11.01
N ALA A 354 7.67 -15.16 12.21
CA ALA A 354 7.20 -15.79 13.46
C ALA A 354 5.67 -15.73 13.59
N GLU A 355 5.06 -16.86 13.92
CA GLU A 355 3.62 -17.01 14.06
C GLU A 355 3.25 -17.69 15.38
N ALA A 356 2.24 -17.17 16.04
CA ALA A 356 1.43 -17.79 17.09
C ALA A 356 0.16 -16.95 17.24
N LYS A 357 -0.91 -17.51 17.79
CA LYS A 357 -2.16 -16.77 18.09
C LYS A 357 -1.97 -15.61 19.07
N GLU A 358 -0.91 -15.70 19.87
CA GLU A 358 -0.49 -14.72 20.87
C GLU A 358 0.35 -13.59 20.27
N ILE A 359 1.02 -13.78 19.12
CA ILE A 359 1.91 -12.78 18.50
C ILE A 359 1.09 -11.71 17.79
N LYS A 360 1.44 -10.44 18.04
CA LYS A 360 1.01 -9.31 17.22
C LYS A 360 1.90 -9.23 15.97
N LYS A 361 1.48 -9.91 14.89
CA LYS A 361 2.29 -10.13 13.66
C LYS A 361 2.87 -8.86 13.05
N THR A 362 2.16 -7.76 13.13
CA THR A 362 2.56 -6.48 12.54
C THR A 362 3.66 -5.77 13.30
N ASN A 363 3.92 -6.18 14.54
CA ASN A 363 4.88 -5.54 15.44
C ASN A 363 6.12 -6.42 15.72
N ILE A 364 6.34 -7.48 14.95
CA ILE A 364 7.59 -8.25 15.00
C ILE A 364 8.73 -7.37 14.50
N LYS A 365 9.76 -7.21 15.32
CA LYS A 365 10.95 -6.44 14.96
C LYS A 365 12.14 -7.39 14.75
N THR A 366 12.87 -7.21 13.67
CA THR A 366 13.98 -8.07 13.28
C THR A 366 15.18 -7.22 12.88
N ASP A 367 16.26 -7.37 13.61
CA ASP A 367 17.55 -6.75 13.31
C ASP A 367 18.51 -7.81 12.72
N ASN A 368 18.85 -7.65 11.44
CA ASN A 368 19.73 -8.55 10.74
C ASN A 368 21.21 -8.37 11.12
N ALA A 369 21.63 -7.17 11.51
CA ALA A 369 23.01 -6.90 11.86
C ALA A 369 23.38 -7.57 13.20
N THR A 370 22.49 -7.45 14.19
CA THR A 370 22.69 -8.04 15.52
C THR A 370 22.08 -9.43 15.67
N LYS A 371 21.40 -9.95 14.63
CA LYS A 371 20.68 -11.23 14.62
C LYS A 371 19.68 -11.34 15.79
N GLN A 372 18.88 -10.30 15.97
CA GLN A 372 17.88 -10.22 17.03
C GLN A 372 16.47 -10.20 16.46
N VAL A 373 15.53 -10.84 17.19
CA VAL A 373 14.09 -10.79 16.92
C VAL A 373 13.36 -10.47 18.20
N TYR A 374 12.48 -9.50 18.14
CA TYR A 374 11.54 -9.18 19.19
C TYR A 374 10.12 -9.60 18.77
N LEU A 375 9.49 -10.43 19.62
CA LEU A 375 8.13 -10.93 19.44
C LEU A 375 7.20 -10.26 20.46
N PRO A 376 6.42 -9.24 20.09
CA PRO A 376 5.38 -8.71 20.95
C PRO A 376 4.22 -9.71 21.05
N VAL A 377 3.85 -10.08 22.25
CA VAL A 377 2.75 -11.01 22.51
C VAL A 377 1.64 -10.36 23.32
N LYS A 378 0.44 -10.91 23.21
CA LYS A 378 -0.74 -10.46 23.99
C LYS A 378 -0.48 -10.61 25.48
N ILE A 379 -1.06 -9.69 26.27
CA ILE A 379 -1.03 -9.77 27.74
C ILE A 379 -1.70 -11.07 28.21
N GLY A 380 -1.09 -11.76 29.18
CA GLY A 380 -1.53 -13.06 29.67
C GLY A 380 -0.95 -14.26 28.91
N THR A 381 -0.05 -14.03 27.96
CA THR A 381 0.68 -15.11 27.28
C THR A 381 1.61 -15.84 28.26
N ASN A 382 1.56 -17.17 28.28
CA ASN A 382 2.48 -17.97 29.09
C ASN A 382 3.90 -17.96 28.51
N LEU A 383 4.69 -16.97 28.87
CA LEU A 383 6.07 -16.81 28.42
C LEU A 383 7.03 -17.87 28.99
N SER A 384 6.67 -18.59 30.06
CA SER A 384 7.53 -19.67 30.60
C SER A 384 7.49 -20.93 29.72
N SER A 385 6.50 -21.04 28.83
CA SER A 385 6.31 -22.15 27.91
C SER A 385 5.67 -21.67 26.58
N PHE A 386 6.34 -20.71 25.92
CA PHE A 386 5.85 -20.12 24.67
C PHE A 386 6.50 -20.76 23.45
N LYS A 387 5.71 -21.02 22.40
CA LYS A 387 6.16 -21.70 21.17
C LYS A 387 5.81 -20.87 19.92
N PRO A 388 6.71 -19.97 19.47
CA PRO A 388 6.58 -19.36 18.17
C PRO A 388 6.84 -20.38 17.06
N TYR A 389 6.11 -20.27 15.96
CA TYR A 389 6.32 -21.02 14.72
C TYR A 389 6.94 -20.08 13.70
N PHE A 390 7.88 -20.58 12.90
CA PHE A 390 8.50 -19.85 11.81
C PHE A 390 8.13 -20.51 10.50
N THR A 391 7.89 -19.72 9.47
CA THR A 391 7.58 -20.23 8.12
C THR A 391 8.72 -21.15 7.65
N LYS A 392 8.38 -22.34 7.21
CA LYS A 392 9.34 -23.32 6.73
C LYS A 392 9.21 -23.46 5.23
N TYR A 393 10.30 -23.32 4.54
CA TYR A 393 10.47 -23.67 3.14
C TYR A 393 11.20 -25.00 3.02
N ALA A 394 11.15 -25.63 1.84
CA ALA A 394 11.95 -26.81 1.58
C ALA A 394 13.44 -26.45 1.74
N GLY A 395 14.17 -27.26 2.50
CA GLY A 395 15.59 -27.00 2.78
C GLY A 395 15.86 -26.07 3.96
N VAL A 396 14.83 -25.59 4.67
CA VAL A 396 14.99 -24.73 5.86
C VAL A 396 14.69 -25.50 7.15
N THR A 397 15.55 -25.32 8.13
CA THR A 397 15.35 -25.84 9.49
C THR A 397 15.57 -24.74 10.52
N VAL A 398 14.59 -24.57 11.41
CA VAL A 398 14.68 -23.69 12.57
C VAL A 398 14.60 -24.53 13.84
N LYS A 399 15.53 -24.34 14.78
CA LYS A 399 15.56 -25.02 16.08
C LYS A 399 15.74 -23.97 17.19
N PRO A 400 15.15 -24.14 18.39
CA PRO A 400 14.35 -25.27 18.85
C PRO A 400 12.95 -25.34 18.18
N LYS A 401 12.35 -26.55 18.17
CA LYS A 401 10.98 -26.79 17.67
C LYS A 401 9.93 -26.94 18.77
N THR A 402 10.38 -26.89 20.03
CA THR A 402 9.58 -27.04 21.25
C THR A 402 9.29 -25.68 21.88
N ALA A 403 8.33 -25.64 22.81
CA ALA A 403 8.10 -24.44 23.62
C ALA A 403 9.37 -24.07 24.41
N GLN A 404 9.59 -22.77 24.58
CA GLN A 404 10.77 -22.21 25.23
C GLN A 404 10.36 -21.26 26.35
N ASN A 405 11.28 -21.03 27.29
CA ASN A 405 11.08 -20.10 28.40
C ASN A 405 11.70 -18.73 28.07
N PHE A 406 10.83 -17.77 27.76
CA PHE A 406 11.23 -16.40 27.45
C PHE A 406 11.27 -15.48 28.68
N THR A 407 10.82 -15.95 29.86
CA THR A 407 10.91 -15.15 31.11
C THR A 407 12.34 -14.96 31.60
N LYS A 408 13.28 -15.79 31.11
CA LYS A 408 14.71 -15.74 31.44
C LYS A 408 15.53 -14.92 30.46
N GLY A 409 14.89 -14.22 29.52
CA GLY A 409 15.55 -13.42 28.49
C GLY A 409 15.52 -14.06 27.10
N ALA A 410 16.50 -13.69 26.26
CA ALA A 410 16.55 -14.13 24.87
C ALA A 410 16.82 -15.63 24.73
N VAL A 411 16.05 -16.27 23.84
CA VAL A 411 16.24 -17.67 23.45
C VAL A 411 16.99 -17.74 22.13
N LYS A 412 18.01 -18.58 22.04
CA LYS A 412 18.79 -18.79 20.81
C LYS A 412 18.04 -19.72 19.85
N TYR A 413 17.85 -19.26 18.62
CA TYR A 413 17.31 -20.04 17.52
C TYR A 413 18.38 -20.23 16.45
N THR A 414 18.55 -21.46 15.99
CA THR A 414 19.45 -21.81 14.89
C THR A 414 18.63 -21.91 13.61
N VAL A 415 19.02 -21.15 12.58
CA VAL A 415 18.44 -21.20 11.24
C VAL A 415 19.45 -21.84 10.30
N LYS A 416 19.04 -22.93 9.64
CA LYS A 416 19.83 -23.61 8.61
C LYS A 416 19.06 -23.58 7.29
N ILE A 417 19.63 -22.98 6.27
CA ILE A 417 19.15 -22.99 4.88
C ILE A 417 20.12 -23.89 4.11
N THR A 418 19.63 -24.83 3.32
CA THR A 418 20.48 -25.73 2.52
C THR A 418 21.38 -24.91 1.59
N GLY A 419 22.69 -25.19 1.62
CA GLY A 419 23.67 -24.48 0.78
C GLY A 419 24.17 -23.16 1.37
N GLN A 420 23.68 -22.75 2.56
CA GLN A 420 24.10 -21.50 3.23
C GLN A 420 24.72 -21.79 4.61
N PRO A 421 25.53 -20.86 5.16
CA PRO A 421 26.02 -20.94 6.52
C PRO A 421 24.88 -20.99 7.55
N VAL A 422 25.11 -21.70 8.65
CA VAL A 422 24.16 -21.73 9.77
C VAL A 422 24.19 -20.40 10.51
N GLU A 423 23.03 -19.80 10.74
CA GLU A 423 22.90 -18.57 11.53
C GLU A 423 22.26 -18.83 12.89
N ILE A 424 22.71 -18.08 13.90
CA ILE A 424 22.16 -18.11 15.25
C ILE A 424 21.50 -16.76 15.54
N TRP A 425 20.22 -16.81 15.88
CA TRP A 425 19.38 -15.65 16.18
C TRP A 425 18.96 -15.62 17.63
N SER A 426 18.96 -14.44 18.24
CA SER A 426 18.47 -14.22 19.61
C SER A 426 17.02 -13.74 19.53
N VAL A 427 16.10 -14.53 20.04
CA VAL A 427 14.66 -14.21 20.03
C VAL A 427 14.23 -13.83 21.44
N THR A 428 13.66 -12.65 21.61
CA THR A 428 12.99 -12.21 22.81
C THR A 428 11.49 -12.18 22.61
N ALA A 429 10.72 -12.43 23.66
CA ALA A 429 9.27 -12.27 23.64
C ALA A 429 8.82 -11.55 24.91
N SER A 430 7.97 -10.56 24.80
CA SER A 430 7.36 -9.87 25.94
C SER A 430 5.93 -9.45 25.66
N GLU A 431 5.14 -9.32 26.74
CA GLU A 431 3.81 -8.75 26.61
C GLU A 431 3.90 -7.31 26.13
N ALA A 432 3.17 -6.99 25.04
CA ALA A 432 3.14 -5.66 24.45
C ALA A 432 1.83 -5.37 23.76
N ASN A 433 1.16 -4.29 24.20
CA ASN A 433 0.01 -3.72 23.50
C ASN A 433 0.38 -2.41 22.78
N ASN A 434 1.45 -1.73 23.20
CA ASN A 434 2.03 -0.61 22.46
C ASN A 434 3.04 -1.08 21.41
N PRO A 435 3.02 -0.51 20.16
CA PRO A 435 2.02 0.44 19.69
C PRO A 435 0.64 -0.22 19.52
N VAL A 436 -0.42 0.60 19.65
CA VAL A 436 -1.80 0.09 19.56
C VAL A 436 -2.31 -0.02 18.13
N LEU A 437 -1.77 0.78 17.20
CA LEU A 437 -2.09 0.76 15.78
C LEU A 437 -0.99 0.07 14.97
N ASN A 438 -1.37 -0.49 13.81
CA ASN A 438 -0.45 -1.12 12.87
C ASN A 438 -0.03 -0.12 11.81
N GLY A 439 1.27 0.06 11.60
CA GLY A 439 1.82 1.04 10.67
C GLY A 439 2.35 2.29 11.39
N PHE A 440 2.69 3.31 10.60
CA PHE A 440 3.17 4.57 11.14
C PHE A 440 2.02 5.57 11.24
N PHE A 441 1.74 5.97 12.47
CA PHE A 441 0.71 6.93 12.81
C PHE A 441 1.19 7.82 13.95
N ALA A 442 0.73 9.07 13.96
CA ALA A 442 1.17 10.06 14.92
C ALA A 442 0.02 10.98 15.35
N ASP A 443 0.31 11.91 16.27
CA ASP A 443 -0.57 12.99 16.66
C ASP A 443 -2.02 12.50 16.90
N PRO A 444 -2.21 11.46 17.75
CA PRO A 444 -3.49 10.79 17.89
C PRO A 444 -4.50 11.63 18.67
N ASP A 445 -5.69 11.77 18.13
CA ASP A 445 -6.84 12.15 18.94
C ASP A 445 -7.74 10.94 19.22
N VAL A 446 -8.28 10.85 20.44
CA VAL A 446 -9.08 9.73 20.92
C VAL A 446 -10.44 10.18 21.41
N MET A 447 -11.49 9.50 20.99
CA MET A 447 -12.86 9.77 21.37
C MET A 447 -13.61 8.50 21.78
N TYR A 448 -14.48 8.58 22.79
CA TYR A 448 -15.54 7.60 23.02
C TYR A 448 -16.84 8.08 22.38
N SER A 449 -17.40 7.33 21.45
CA SER A 449 -18.67 7.66 20.82
C SER A 449 -19.83 7.13 21.64
N GLN A 450 -20.73 8.00 22.08
CA GLN A 450 -21.98 7.66 22.76
C GLN A 450 -22.93 6.92 21.81
N LYS A 451 -22.89 7.30 20.51
CA LYS A 451 -23.72 6.66 19.47
C LYS A 451 -23.40 5.19 19.31
N THR A 452 -22.12 4.81 19.30
CA THR A 452 -21.69 3.45 18.95
C THR A 452 -21.21 2.63 20.14
N SER A 453 -20.99 3.28 21.29
CA SER A 453 -20.39 2.68 22.50
C SER A 453 -19.02 2.06 22.22
N LYS A 454 -18.22 2.72 21.36
CA LYS A 454 -16.84 2.34 21.00
C LYS A 454 -15.90 3.53 21.15
N TYR A 455 -14.62 3.22 21.29
CA TYR A 455 -13.53 4.17 21.22
C TYR A 455 -13.05 4.30 19.78
N TYR A 456 -12.61 5.49 19.40
CA TYR A 456 -12.04 5.80 18.08
C TYR A 456 -10.73 6.57 18.24
N ILE A 457 -9.73 6.25 17.41
CA ILE A 457 -8.50 7.04 17.26
C ILE A 457 -8.45 7.61 15.85
N TYR A 458 -8.13 8.91 15.77
CA TYR A 458 -7.94 9.66 14.54
C TYR A 458 -6.50 10.19 14.54
N PRO A 459 -5.58 9.53 13.85
CA PRO A 459 -4.18 9.95 13.83
C PRO A 459 -3.79 10.68 12.54
N THR A 460 -2.65 11.34 12.57
CA THR A 460 -1.88 11.66 11.37
C THR A 460 -1.44 10.36 10.70
N SER A 461 -1.61 10.24 9.38
CA SER A 461 -1.02 9.17 8.59
C SER A 461 0.46 9.49 8.34
N ASP A 462 1.35 8.72 8.97
CA ASP A 462 2.80 8.87 8.93
C ASP A 462 3.47 7.85 7.97
N GLY A 463 4.81 7.87 7.87
CA GLY A 463 5.57 7.00 6.96
C GLY A 463 5.82 7.63 5.59
N PHE A 464 5.60 8.95 5.45
CA PHE A 464 5.84 9.72 4.25
C PHE A 464 7.00 10.69 4.46
N ASP A 465 7.88 10.84 3.47
CA ASP A 465 9.00 11.77 3.54
C ASP A 465 8.52 13.20 3.81
N GLY A 466 9.12 13.86 4.83
CA GLY A 466 8.83 15.24 5.17
C GLY A 466 7.36 15.50 5.53
N TRP A 467 6.69 14.55 6.18
CA TRP A 467 5.27 14.65 6.58
C TRP A 467 4.30 14.92 5.41
N SER A 468 4.57 14.34 4.24
CA SER A 468 3.79 14.61 3.01
C SER A 468 2.50 13.80 2.89
N GLY A 469 1.99 13.20 3.96
CA GLY A 469 0.70 12.50 3.98
C GLY A 469 -0.45 13.39 3.51
N THR A 470 -1.41 12.81 2.76
CA THR A 470 -2.53 13.55 2.14
C THR A 470 -3.90 13.04 2.58
N TYR A 471 -3.97 12.08 3.49
CA TYR A 471 -5.25 11.51 3.94
C TYR A 471 -5.27 11.19 5.44
N PHE A 472 -6.47 11.08 5.97
CA PHE A 472 -6.73 10.64 7.33
C PHE A 472 -7.46 9.30 7.35
N LYS A 473 -7.11 8.48 8.34
CA LYS A 473 -7.81 7.24 8.70
C LYS A 473 -8.44 7.34 10.08
N THR A 474 -9.34 6.39 10.37
CA THR A 474 -9.79 6.16 11.74
C THR A 474 -9.73 4.69 12.11
N PHE A 475 -9.62 4.45 13.41
CA PHE A 475 -9.59 3.12 14.00
C PHE A 475 -10.62 3.03 15.10
N SER A 476 -11.36 1.92 15.19
CA SER A 476 -12.33 1.69 16.26
C SER A 476 -11.90 0.57 17.21
N SER A 477 -12.26 0.69 18.48
CA SER A 477 -12.00 -0.33 19.50
C SER A 477 -13.14 -0.44 20.51
N PRO A 478 -13.51 -1.64 20.95
CA PRO A 478 -14.43 -1.81 22.08
C PRO A 478 -13.77 -1.61 23.44
N ASP A 479 -12.41 -1.61 23.55
CA ASP A 479 -11.68 -1.82 24.79
C ASP A 479 -10.30 -1.12 24.87
N LEU A 480 -10.00 -0.17 23.98
CA LEU A 480 -8.73 0.58 23.83
C LEU A 480 -7.49 -0.27 23.50
N VAL A 481 -7.65 -1.57 23.24
CA VAL A 481 -6.54 -2.49 22.91
C VAL A 481 -6.74 -3.18 21.56
N ASN A 482 -7.96 -3.65 21.30
CA ASN A 482 -8.28 -4.37 20.07
C ASN A 482 -8.84 -3.38 19.04
N TRP A 483 -7.98 -2.89 18.16
CA TRP A 483 -8.30 -1.86 17.17
C TRP A 483 -8.59 -2.46 15.79
N THR A 484 -9.61 -1.92 15.13
CA THR A 484 -9.98 -2.22 13.74
C THR A 484 -9.68 -1.00 12.88
N ASP A 485 -8.97 -1.17 11.77
CA ASP A 485 -8.77 -0.13 10.75
C ASP A 485 -10.08 0.04 9.96
N GLU A 486 -10.71 1.19 10.09
CA GLU A 486 -11.99 1.53 9.43
C GLU A 486 -11.77 2.17 8.04
N GLY A 487 -10.51 2.38 7.64
CA GLY A 487 -10.16 2.93 6.34
C GLY A 487 -9.97 4.45 6.33
N ILE A 488 -9.87 5.00 5.12
CA ILE A 488 -9.70 6.45 4.88
C ILE A 488 -11.04 7.14 5.07
N ILE A 489 -11.05 8.20 5.89
CA ILE A 489 -12.24 9.00 6.21
C ILE A 489 -12.26 10.36 5.52
N LEU A 490 -11.10 10.89 5.14
CA LEU A 490 -10.94 12.13 4.39
C LEU A 490 -9.62 12.09 3.60
N ASP A 491 -9.67 12.37 2.30
CA ASP A 491 -8.51 12.45 1.40
C ASP A 491 -8.41 13.89 0.85
N LEU A 492 -7.38 14.63 1.25
CA LEU A 492 -7.21 16.03 0.87
C LEU A 492 -7.18 16.25 -0.64
N GLU A 493 -6.68 15.29 -1.41
CA GLU A 493 -6.61 15.41 -2.88
C GLU A 493 -7.97 15.25 -3.56
N LYS A 494 -8.95 14.63 -2.88
CA LYS A 494 -10.27 14.32 -3.45
C LYS A 494 -11.38 15.13 -2.82
N ASP A 495 -11.32 15.27 -1.48
CA ASP A 495 -12.46 15.69 -0.68
C ASP A 495 -12.32 17.15 -0.19
N VAL A 496 -11.14 17.78 -0.33
CA VAL A 496 -10.86 19.15 0.14
C VAL A 496 -10.45 20.03 -1.02
N SER A 497 -11.19 21.12 -1.24
CA SER A 497 -10.95 22.03 -2.39
C SER A 497 -9.85 23.06 -2.18
N TRP A 498 -9.52 23.39 -0.93
CA TRP A 498 -8.62 24.49 -0.56
C TRP A 498 -7.20 24.04 -0.14
N ALA A 499 -6.99 22.72 0.04
CA ALA A 499 -5.68 22.15 0.38
C ALA A 499 -5.59 20.70 -0.10
N ASN A 500 -4.38 20.25 -0.47
CA ASN A 500 -4.12 18.90 -1.00
C ASN A 500 -2.85 18.27 -0.44
N ARG A 501 -2.31 18.79 0.67
CA ARG A 501 -1.05 18.35 1.27
C ARG A 501 -1.04 18.52 2.78
N ASN A 502 -0.13 17.83 3.45
CA ASN A 502 0.15 17.97 4.88
C ASN A 502 -1.10 17.71 5.74
N ALA A 503 -1.66 16.49 5.59
CA ALA A 503 -2.76 16.02 6.43
C ALA A 503 -2.23 15.66 7.82
N TRP A 504 -2.33 16.59 8.80
CA TRP A 504 -1.70 16.49 10.12
C TRP A 504 -2.68 16.67 11.27
N ALA A 505 -2.33 16.09 12.40
CA ALA A 505 -2.86 16.34 13.73
C ALA A 505 -4.37 16.65 13.75
N PRO A 506 -5.21 15.66 13.53
CA PRO A 506 -6.66 15.83 13.57
C PRO A 506 -7.18 15.85 15.01
N CYS A 507 -8.36 16.46 15.20
CA CYS A 507 -9.17 16.38 16.40
C CYS A 507 -10.62 16.07 16.04
N ILE A 508 -11.32 15.30 16.87
CA ILE A 508 -12.70 14.87 16.63
C ILE A 508 -13.62 15.26 17.78
N MET A 509 -14.82 15.72 17.45
CA MET A 509 -15.87 15.94 18.43
C MET A 509 -17.19 15.30 18.01
N GLU A 510 -17.78 14.51 18.91
CA GLU A 510 -19.17 14.04 18.81
C GLU A 510 -20.09 15.02 19.51
N LYS A 511 -21.15 15.47 18.84
CA LYS A 511 -22.17 16.34 19.44
C LYS A 511 -23.57 15.78 19.20
N LYS A 512 -24.37 15.71 20.25
CA LYS A 512 -25.79 15.35 20.12
C LYS A 512 -26.57 16.54 19.56
N VAL A 513 -27.30 16.31 18.48
CA VAL A 513 -28.14 17.31 17.77
C VAL A 513 -29.56 16.72 17.63
N GLY A 514 -30.49 17.17 18.48
CA GLY A 514 -31.80 16.53 18.60
C GLY A 514 -31.67 15.08 19.06
N ASP A 515 -32.26 14.14 18.31
CA ASP A 515 -32.16 12.70 18.58
C ASP A 515 -30.99 12.02 17.84
N SER A 516 -30.16 12.79 17.13
CA SER A 516 -29.06 12.30 16.32
C SER A 516 -27.71 12.75 16.88
N TYR A 517 -26.64 12.20 16.32
CA TYR A 517 -25.26 12.63 16.60
C TYR A 517 -24.63 13.15 15.32
N LYS A 518 -23.84 14.21 15.46
CA LYS A 518 -22.97 14.78 14.43
C LYS A 518 -21.52 14.68 14.89
N TYR A 519 -20.63 14.45 13.94
CA TYR A 519 -19.19 14.38 14.16
C TYR A 519 -18.51 15.51 13.41
N TYR A 520 -17.68 16.27 14.12
CA TYR A 520 -16.92 17.39 13.60
C TYR A 520 -15.45 17.02 13.66
N PHE A 521 -14.85 16.85 12.50
CA PHE A 521 -13.47 16.45 12.32
C PHE A 521 -12.64 17.67 11.94
N TYR A 522 -11.86 18.19 12.90
CA TYR A 522 -10.93 19.30 12.68
C TYR A 522 -9.60 18.74 12.28
N PHE A 523 -8.93 19.36 11.31
CA PHE A 523 -7.68 18.83 10.76
C PHE A 523 -6.78 19.93 10.26
N THR A 524 -5.47 19.67 10.31
CA THR A 524 -4.49 20.52 9.63
C THR A 524 -4.34 20.08 8.17
N ALA A 525 -4.34 21.04 7.25
CA ALA A 525 -3.99 20.85 5.85
C ALA A 525 -3.29 22.12 5.32
N ALA A 526 -2.11 21.94 4.67
CA ALA A 526 -1.28 23.03 4.14
C ALA A 526 -1.02 24.16 5.18
N GLN A 527 -0.81 23.80 6.46
CA GLN A 527 -0.60 24.71 7.60
C GLN A 527 -1.78 25.64 7.86
N LYS A 528 -2.98 25.18 7.62
CA LYS A 528 -4.26 25.81 7.96
C LYS A 528 -5.15 24.78 8.65
N ILE A 529 -6.14 25.20 9.38
CA ILE A 529 -7.09 24.31 10.03
C ILE A 529 -8.40 24.31 9.25
N GLY A 530 -8.89 23.13 8.92
CA GLY A 530 -10.20 22.87 8.35
C GLY A 530 -11.13 22.15 9.31
N VAL A 531 -12.40 22.03 8.91
CA VAL A 531 -13.39 21.22 9.60
C VAL A 531 -14.25 20.48 8.58
N ALA A 532 -14.44 19.19 8.78
CA ALA A 532 -15.32 18.33 7.99
C ALA A 532 -16.37 17.67 8.90
N LEU A 533 -17.53 17.33 8.33
CA LEU A 533 -18.69 16.85 9.08
C LEU A 533 -19.11 15.48 8.62
N SER A 534 -19.61 14.65 9.55
CA SER A 534 -20.23 13.36 9.25
C SER A 534 -21.36 13.05 10.24
N ASP A 535 -22.24 12.14 9.84
CA ASP A 535 -23.23 11.53 10.73
C ASP A 535 -22.71 10.25 11.42
N ASN A 536 -21.50 9.79 11.04
CA ASN A 536 -20.87 8.59 11.59
C ASN A 536 -19.42 8.86 11.99
N PRO A 537 -18.91 8.19 13.03
CA PRO A 537 -17.51 8.35 13.47
C PRO A 537 -16.50 7.84 12.45
N THR A 538 -16.92 6.97 11.53
CA THR A 538 -16.08 6.42 10.45
C THR A 538 -16.26 7.13 9.10
N GLY A 539 -16.95 8.26 9.10
CA GLY A 539 -17.20 9.03 7.88
C GLY A 539 -18.32 8.42 6.99
N PRO A 540 -18.36 8.75 5.69
CA PRO A 540 -17.47 9.74 5.06
C PRO A 540 -17.63 11.15 5.66
N PHE A 541 -16.51 11.87 5.75
CA PHE A 541 -16.53 13.27 6.19
C PHE A 541 -16.61 14.20 4.99
N VAL A 542 -17.41 15.25 5.09
CA VAL A 542 -17.60 16.27 4.07
C VAL A 542 -16.97 17.57 4.56
N ASP A 543 -15.95 18.07 3.83
CA ASP A 543 -15.27 19.32 4.14
C ASP A 543 -16.24 20.53 4.11
N SER A 544 -16.05 21.49 5.00
CA SER A 544 -16.86 22.73 5.05
C SER A 544 -16.63 23.68 3.87
N GLY A 545 -15.68 23.36 2.98
CA GLY A 545 -15.40 24.08 1.74
C GLY A 545 -14.36 25.21 1.86
N LYS A 546 -13.90 25.49 3.06
CA LYS A 546 -12.84 26.50 3.33
C LYS A 546 -12.09 26.20 4.62
N ALA A 547 -10.90 26.77 4.76
CA ALA A 547 -10.19 26.72 6.04
C ALA A 547 -10.99 27.50 7.11
N LEU A 548 -11.04 26.94 8.32
CA LEU A 548 -11.60 27.57 9.52
C LEU A 548 -10.59 28.59 10.10
N ILE A 549 -9.30 28.22 10.14
CA ILE A 549 -8.20 29.10 10.55
C ILE A 549 -7.18 29.16 9.40
N ASP A 550 -6.97 30.35 8.84
CA ASP A 550 -6.03 30.62 7.75
C ASP A 550 -5.11 31.82 8.01
N LYS A 551 -5.27 32.48 9.16
CA LYS A 551 -4.53 33.71 9.57
C LYS A 551 -3.97 33.59 10.97
N PHE A 552 -2.84 34.24 11.21
CA PHE A 552 -2.29 34.37 12.56
C PHE A 552 -3.20 35.19 13.45
N PRO A 553 -3.32 34.84 14.74
CA PRO A 553 -3.93 35.71 15.72
C PRO A 553 -3.22 37.06 15.80
N LYS A 554 -3.95 38.12 16.21
CA LYS A 554 -3.37 39.44 16.38
C LYS A 554 -2.16 39.40 17.33
N GLY A 555 -1.04 39.96 16.88
CA GLY A 555 0.22 40.02 17.65
C GLY A 555 1.12 38.79 17.48
N VAL A 556 0.72 37.77 16.74
CA VAL A 556 1.55 36.60 16.39
C VAL A 556 2.14 36.82 15.01
N SER A 557 3.46 36.72 14.87
CA SER A 557 4.18 36.93 13.61
C SER A 557 4.97 35.73 13.12
N GLY A 558 4.89 34.57 13.82
CA GLY A 558 5.62 33.37 13.47
C GLY A 558 4.97 32.10 14.01
N GLY A 559 5.49 30.94 13.61
CA GLY A 559 4.89 29.64 13.94
C GLY A 559 3.99 29.12 12.83
N GLN A 560 3.02 28.27 13.18
CA GLN A 560 2.10 27.65 12.22
C GLN A 560 0.68 27.55 12.80
N GLN A 561 -0.35 27.64 11.94
CA GLN A 561 -1.74 27.38 12.31
C GLN A 561 -2.03 25.89 12.12
N ILE A 562 -1.64 25.10 13.11
CA ILE A 562 -1.78 23.64 13.08
C ILE A 562 -2.28 23.13 14.43
N ASP A 563 -2.53 21.83 14.51
CA ASP A 563 -2.81 21.08 15.74
C ASP A 563 -4.07 21.56 16.45
N PRO A 564 -5.24 21.47 15.80
CA PRO A 564 -6.50 21.81 16.45
C PRO A 564 -6.82 20.84 17.58
N ASP A 565 -7.29 21.39 18.72
CA ASP A 565 -7.94 20.65 19.78
C ASP A 565 -9.27 21.30 20.12
N VAL A 566 -10.35 20.53 20.21
CA VAL A 566 -11.69 21.05 20.48
C VAL A 566 -12.21 20.48 21.79
N PHE A 567 -12.55 21.39 22.69
CA PHE A 567 -13.01 21.08 24.04
C PHE A 567 -14.39 21.68 24.30
N THR A 568 -15.31 20.85 24.83
CA THR A 568 -16.59 21.32 25.37
C THR A 568 -16.46 21.56 26.85
N ASP A 569 -16.64 22.81 27.29
CA ASP A 569 -16.61 23.13 28.69
C ASP A 569 -17.86 22.56 29.44
N PRO A 570 -17.67 21.60 30.35
CA PRO A 570 -18.80 20.97 31.05
C PRO A 570 -19.53 21.92 32.02
N GLN A 571 -18.94 23.08 32.37
CA GLN A 571 -19.56 24.04 33.27
C GLN A 571 -20.51 25.00 32.53
N THR A 572 -20.17 25.37 31.29
CA THR A 572 -20.92 26.36 30.52
C THR A 572 -21.59 25.80 29.26
N GLY A 573 -21.18 24.64 28.82
CA GLY A 573 -21.62 24.03 27.54
C GLY A 573 -21.03 24.71 26.30
N LYS A 574 -20.14 25.68 26.46
CA LYS A 574 -19.45 26.35 25.35
C LYS A 574 -18.37 25.44 24.75
N ASN A 575 -18.10 25.62 23.47
CA ASN A 575 -17.05 24.91 22.77
C ASN A 575 -15.90 25.83 22.43
N TYR A 576 -14.67 25.37 22.65
CA TYR A 576 -13.45 26.10 22.39
C TYR A 576 -12.56 25.34 21.44
N LEU A 577 -11.96 26.06 20.48
CA LEU A 577 -10.91 25.53 19.61
C LEU A 577 -9.58 26.11 20.10
N TYR A 578 -8.59 25.22 20.33
CA TYR A 578 -7.19 25.57 20.62
C TYR A 578 -6.34 25.17 19.43
N TRP A 579 -5.27 25.95 19.13
CA TRP A 579 -4.36 25.62 18.03
C TRP A 579 -3.03 26.34 18.15
N GLY A 580 -2.05 25.91 17.35
CA GLY A 580 -0.81 26.64 17.09
C GLY A 580 0.47 25.86 17.32
N ASN A 581 1.52 26.25 16.62
CA ASN A 581 2.89 25.80 16.80
C ASN A 581 3.77 27.03 17.03
N GLY A 582 4.57 27.04 18.11
CA GLY A 582 5.33 28.16 18.57
C GLY A 582 4.49 29.22 19.37
N TYR A 583 3.20 29.06 19.36
CA TYR A 583 2.23 29.81 20.16
C TYR A 583 0.99 28.95 20.40
N MET A 584 0.24 29.20 21.46
CA MET A 584 -1.08 28.61 21.66
C MET A 584 -2.15 29.71 21.58
N ALA A 585 -3.08 29.56 20.67
CA ALA A 585 -4.27 30.40 20.57
C ALA A 585 -5.53 29.60 20.94
N CYS A 586 -6.59 30.31 21.32
CA CYS A 586 -7.92 29.72 21.46
C CYS A 586 -8.99 30.70 20.96
N ALA A 587 -10.16 30.12 20.59
CA ALA A 587 -11.38 30.87 20.28
C ALA A 587 -12.63 30.07 20.70
N GLU A 588 -13.72 30.77 21.04
CA GLU A 588 -15.02 30.13 21.22
C GLU A 588 -15.60 29.79 19.85
N LEU A 589 -16.03 28.54 19.66
CA LEU A 589 -16.76 28.12 18.48
C LEU A 589 -18.20 28.60 18.53
N ASN A 590 -18.75 28.97 17.38
CA ASN A 590 -20.17 29.22 17.24
C ASN A 590 -20.99 27.92 17.38
N ALA A 591 -22.30 28.05 17.52
CA ALA A 591 -23.19 26.89 17.70
C ALA A 591 -23.16 25.91 16.52
N ASP A 592 -22.77 26.37 15.32
CA ASP A 592 -22.60 25.58 14.11
C ASP A 592 -21.37 24.66 14.12
N MET A 593 -20.42 24.91 15.03
CA MET A 593 -19.15 24.15 15.18
C MET A 593 -18.21 24.23 13.95
N ILE A 594 -18.51 25.07 12.98
CA ILE A 594 -17.72 25.26 11.74
C ILE A 594 -17.27 26.71 11.55
N SER A 595 -17.52 27.55 12.52
CA SER A 595 -17.07 28.94 12.58
C SER A 595 -16.70 29.32 14.02
N ILE A 596 -15.81 30.31 14.15
CA ILE A 596 -15.36 30.84 15.46
C ILE A 596 -15.95 32.22 15.71
N LYS A 597 -15.99 32.62 16.98
CA LYS A 597 -16.21 34.01 17.38
C LYS A 597 -14.90 34.76 17.30
N GLU A 598 -14.68 35.52 16.23
CA GLU A 598 -13.42 36.26 15.98
C GLU A 598 -12.97 37.15 17.14
N GLU A 599 -13.92 37.79 17.83
CA GLU A 599 -13.68 38.64 18.98
C GLU A 599 -13.21 37.87 20.22
N SER A 600 -13.37 36.54 20.24
CA SER A 600 -12.95 35.68 21.35
C SER A 600 -11.53 35.14 21.18
N ILE A 601 -10.87 35.42 20.05
CA ILE A 601 -9.51 34.93 19.81
C ILE A 601 -8.56 35.50 20.86
N ALA A 602 -7.89 34.60 21.57
CA ALA A 602 -6.89 34.93 22.57
C ALA A 602 -5.63 34.09 22.38
N VAL A 603 -4.46 34.69 22.61
CA VAL A 603 -3.19 33.98 22.69
C VAL A 603 -2.92 33.67 24.16
N MET A 604 -2.75 32.38 24.47
CA MET A 604 -2.58 31.89 25.84
C MET A 604 -1.42 30.90 25.98
N THR A 605 -0.34 31.16 25.25
CA THR A 605 0.90 30.33 25.30
C THR A 605 1.35 30.19 26.76
N PRO A 606 1.49 28.96 27.30
CA PRO A 606 1.80 28.73 28.70
C PRO A 606 3.15 29.33 29.13
N ASP A 607 4.20 28.92 28.41
CA ASP A 607 5.57 29.45 28.59
C ASP A 607 6.43 29.11 27.35
N LYS A 608 7.73 29.32 27.46
CA LYS A 608 8.71 29.07 26.38
C LYS A 608 8.90 27.59 25.99
N THR A 609 8.32 26.65 26.75
CA THR A 609 8.38 25.21 26.44
C THR A 609 7.25 24.77 25.54
N PHE A 610 6.28 25.64 25.27
CA PHE A 610 5.21 25.35 24.35
C PHE A 610 5.75 25.26 22.92
N ARG A 611 5.71 24.07 22.35
CA ARG A 611 6.04 23.86 20.95
C ARG A 611 4.78 23.74 20.11
N GLU A 612 3.89 22.77 20.43
CA GLU A 612 2.70 22.41 19.65
C GLU A 612 1.80 21.44 20.41
N GLY A 613 0.71 20.98 19.77
CA GLY A 613 -0.12 19.86 20.22
C GLY A 613 -0.82 20.12 21.56
N ALA A 614 -1.53 21.23 21.65
CA ALA A 614 -2.35 21.55 22.83
C ALA A 614 -3.48 20.52 22.98
N THR A 615 -3.70 20.02 24.19
CA THR A 615 -4.86 19.18 24.54
C THR A 615 -5.48 19.69 25.83
N VAL A 616 -6.80 19.85 25.86
CA VAL A 616 -7.51 20.40 27.02
C VAL A 616 -8.56 19.43 27.52
N PHE A 617 -8.55 19.19 28.84
CA PHE A 617 -9.62 18.45 29.52
C PHE A 617 -9.96 19.03 30.88
N PHE A 618 -11.12 18.63 31.41
CA PHE A 618 -11.63 19.10 32.71
C PHE A 618 -11.75 17.95 33.71
N ARG A 619 -11.26 18.19 34.94
CA ARG A 619 -11.43 17.21 36.03
C ARG A 619 -11.52 17.95 37.39
N ASN A 620 -12.55 17.61 38.19
CA ASN A 620 -12.71 18.10 39.56
C ASN A 620 -12.60 19.64 39.71
N GLY A 621 -13.26 20.38 38.81
CA GLY A 621 -13.29 21.84 38.87
C GLY A 621 -12.08 22.55 38.27
N LYS A 622 -11.12 21.84 37.70
CA LYS A 622 -9.92 22.40 37.06
C LYS A 622 -9.82 22.00 35.59
N TYR A 623 -9.29 22.92 34.79
CA TYR A 623 -8.93 22.71 33.39
C TYR A 623 -7.46 22.36 33.32
N TYR A 624 -7.13 21.28 32.65
CA TYR A 624 -5.77 20.80 32.40
C TYR A 624 -5.41 21.09 30.95
N PHE A 625 -4.27 21.75 30.75
CA PHE A 625 -3.69 22.05 29.44
C PHE A 625 -2.41 21.25 29.31
N LEU A 626 -2.35 20.37 28.33
CA LEU A 626 -1.16 19.61 27.98
C LEU A 626 -0.59 20.16 26.67
N TRP A 627 0.72 20.11 26.52
CA TRP A 627 1.40 20.54 25.28
C TRP A 627 2.70 19.79 25.09
N SER A 628 3.16 19.73 23.84
CA SER A 628 4.45 19.16 23.48
C SER A 628 5.57 20.21 23.63
N ASP A 629 6.69 19.75 24.17
CA ASP A 629 7.95 20.48 24.35
C ASP A 629 9.02 19.83 23.48
N ASP A 630 9.84 20.65 22.76
CA ASP A 630 10.86 20.29 21.79
C ASP A 630 10.29 20.04 20.36
N ASP A 631 11.13 19.60 19.42
CA ASP A 631 10.77 19.28 18.04
C ASP A 631 10.44 17.79 17.91
N THR A 632 9.43 17.43 17.13
CA THR A 632 8.98 16.03 16.94
C THR A 632 10.07 15.11 16.33
N ARG A 633 11.16 15.67 15.77
CA ARG A 633 12.34 14.92 15.31
C ARG A 633 13.35 14.66 16.42
N SER A 634 13.19 15.33 17.56
CA SER A 634 14.09 15.19 18.71
C SER A 634 13.73 13.96 19.54
N GLU A 635 14.74 13.19 19.93
CA GLU A 635 14.56 12.10 20.92
C GLU A 635 14.02 12.59 22.26
N ASN A 636 14.11 13.91 22.53
CA ASN A 636 13.68 14.56 23.78
C ASN A 636 12.25 15.11 23.71
N TYR A 637 11.55 14.97 22.59
CA TYR A 637 10.15 15.37 22.44
C TYR A 637 9.30 14.73 23.55
N LYS A 638 8.51 15.55 24.26
CA LYS A 638 7.83 15.17 25.51
C LYS A 638 6.59 16.01 25.75
N VAL A 639 5.77 15.64 26.73
CA VAL A 639 4.55 16.35 27.11
C VAL A 639 4.71 17.01 28.46
N ARG A 640 4.27 18.29 28.55
CA ARG A 640 4.14 19.07 29.78
C ARG A 640 2.68 19.46 30.02
N TYR A 641 2.39 19.97 31.22
CA TYR A 641 1.05 20.44 31.55
C TYR A 641 1.06 21.68 32.46
N GLY A 642 -0.07 22.33 32.46
CA GLY A 642 -0.49 23.34 33.45
C GLY A 642 -1.98 23.28 33.72
N THR A 643 -2.45 24.03 34.69
CA THR A 643 -3.87 24.03 35.07
C THR A 643 -4.41 25.46 35.09
N SER A 644 -5.72 25.60 34.89
CA SER A 644 -6.43 26.90 34.97
C SER A 644 -7.78 26.69 35.63
N ASP A 645 -8.37 27.79 36.12
CA ASP A 645 -9.73 27.81 36.68
C ASP A 645 -10.79 28.13 35.62
N SER A 646 -10.36 28.40 34.37
CA SER A 646 -11.28 28.61 33.25
C SER A 646 -10.65 28.12 31.92
N PRO A 647 -11.46 27.85 30.89
CA PRO A 647 -10.96 27.34 29.60
C PRO A 647 -10.11 28.37 28.82
N THR A 648 -10.22 29.66 29.17
CA THR A 648 -9.49 30.76 28.54
C THR A 648 -8.66 31.58 29.56
N GLY A 649 -8.48 31.04 30.77
CA GLY A 649 -7.78 31.70 31.86
C GLY A 649 -6.27 31.54 31.82
N LYS A 650 -5.59 32.22 32.74
CA LYS A 650 -4.15 32.04 32.92
C LYS A 650 -3.82 30.58 33.29
N ILE A 651 -2.85 30.04 32.58
CA ILE A 651 -2.35 28.68 32.85
C ILE A 651 -1.30 28.77 33.98
N ASN A 652 -1.54 28.06 35.07
CA ASN A 652 -0.63 27.92 36.19
C ASN A 652 0.21 26.67 35.99
N ILE A 653 1.53 26.83 35.96
CA ILE A 653 2.47 25.75 35.67
C ILE A 653 3.05 25.22 36.99
N PRO A 654 2.78 23.96 37.37
CA PRO A 654 3.39 23.41 38.58
C PRO A 654 4.88 23.14 38.40
N GLN A 655 5.62 23.09 39.52
CA GLN A 655 7.08 22.83 39.50
C GLN A 655 7.41 21.53 38.79
N ASN A 656 6.61 20.45 39.03
CA ASN A 656 6.73 19.17 38.39
C ASN A 656 5.64 19.05 37.31
N ASN A 657 5.88 19.65 36.15
CA ASN A 657 4.91 19.72 35.08
C ASN A 657 5.16 18.71 33.93
N LEU A 658 6.07 17.75 34.12
CA LEU A 658 6.35 16.73 33.12
C LEU A 658 5.29 15.62 33.18
N VAL A 659 4.58 15.41 32.06
CA VAL A 659 3.56 14.38 31.93
C VAL A 659 4.17 13.05 31.48
N ILE A 660 4.90 13.07 30.37
CA ILE A 660 5.55 11.88 29.79
C ILE A 660 6.83 12.30 29.05
N ALA A 661 7.87 11.50 29.14
CA ALA A 661 9.13 11.69 28.43
C ALA A 661 9.76 10.34 28.07
N LYS A 662 10.83 10.37 27.27
CA LYS A 662 11.57 9.17 26.88
C LYS A 662 12.00 8.28 28.04
N ASP A 663 12.02 6.97 27.80
CA ASP A 663 12.66 5.96 28.67
C ASP A 663 13.79 5.28 27.87
N LYS A 664 15.02 5.72 28.12
CA LYS A 664 16.22 5.20 27.40
C LYS A 664 16.48 3.71 27.67
N GLU A 665 16.19 3.24 28.88
CA GLU A 665 16.38 1.84 29.25
C GLU A 665 15.40 0.93 28.50
N ALA A 666 14.18 1.41 28.29
CA ALA A 666 13.18 0.74 27.49
C ALA A 666 13.37 0.96 25.97
N GLY A 667 14.28 1.86 25.53
CA GLY A 667 14.43 2.25 24.13
C GLY A 667 13.23 3.02 23.57
N ILE A 668 12.51 3.76 24.42
CA ILE A 668 11.35 4.57 24.06
C ILE A 668 11.77 6.04 23.97
N TYR A 669 11.53 6.69 22.83
CA TYR A 669 11.97 8.04 22.54
C TYR A 669 10.87 8.88 21.92
N ALA A 670 10.96 10.21 22.05
CA ALA A 670 10.08 11.19 21.42
C ALA A 670 8.60 10.96 21.74
N THR A 671 8.29 10.84 23.02
CA THR A 671 6.90 10.64 23.51
C THR A 671 6.19 11.99 23.58
N GLY A 672 5.35 12.30 22.60
CA GLY A 672 4.69 13.59 22.53
C GLY A 672 3.40 13.59 21.74
N HIS A 673 2.87 14.76 21.51
CA HIS A 673 1.62 15.07 20.82
C HIS A 673 0.51 14.07 21.20
N ASN A 674 -0.20 14.40 22.24
CA ASN A 674 -1.11 13.48 22.91
C ASN A 674 -2.57 13.96 22.87
N SER A 675 -3.46 13.02 23.11
CA SER A 675 -4.81 13.28 23.60
C SER A 675 -5.05 12.50 24.90
N VAL A 676 -6.14 12.83 25.61
CA VAL A 676 -6.48 12.21 26.89
C VAL A 676 -7.92 11.71 26.85
N ILE A 677 -8.15 10.50 27.36
CA ILE A 677 -9.50 9.96 27.45
C ILE A 677 -9.85 9.51 28.87
N GLN A 678 -11.03 9.92 29.31
CA GLN A 678 -11.67 9.38 30.51
C GLN A 678 -12.59 8.21 30.15
N ILE A 679 -12.56 7.16 30.94
CA ILE A 679 -13.49 6.04 30.78
C ILE A 679 -14.89 6.50 31.22
N PRO A 680 -15.91 6.30 30.39
CA PRO A 680 -17.28 6.72 30.72
C PRO A 680 -17.74 6.22 32.08
N GLY A 681 -18.18 7.18 32.92
CA GLY A 681 -18.68 6.92 34.26
C GLY A 681 -17.65 6.56 35.33
N LYS A 682 -16.33 6.66 35.01
CA LYS A 682 -15.24 6.35 35.98
C LYS A 682 -14.24 7.50 36.01
N ASP A 683 -13.58 7.70 37.16
CA ASP A 683 -12.40 8.56 37.29
C ASP A 683 -11.14 7.75 36.93
N GLU A 684 -11.13 7.22 35.72
CA GLU A 684 -10.06 6.41 35.15
C GLU A 684 -9.66 7.02 33.82
N TRP A 685 -8.37 7.35 33.68
CA TRP A 685 -7.84 8.16 32.58
C TRP A 685 -6.68 7.50 31.88
N TYR A 686 -6.55 7.76 30.60
CA TYR A 686 -5.46 7.28 29.74
C TYR A 686 -4.94 8.39 28.86
N ILE A 687 -3.61 8.40 28.64
CA ILE A 687 -2.95 9.23 27.66
C ILE A 687 -2.69 8.41 26.39
N VAL A 688 -3.09 8.96 25.26
CA VAL A 688 -2.81 8.42 23.91
C VAL A 688 -1.81 9.37 23.27
N TYR A 689 -0.67 8.85 22.86
CA TYR A 689 0.46 9.66 22.41
C TYR A 689 1.23 8.94 21.29
N HIS A 690 2.09 9.65 20.57
CA HIS A 690 3.03 8.99 19.67
C HIS A 690 4.43 8.89 20.27
N ARG A 691 5.23 8.01 19.69
CA ARG A 691 6.67 7.87 19.94
C ARG A 691 7.39 7.53 18.63
N PHE A 692 8.72 7.62 18.61
CA PHE A 692 9.51 7.03 17.53
C PHE A 692 9.21 5.53 17.40
N ASN A 693 9.25 5.01 16.16
CA ASN A 693 9.05 3.59 15.97
C ASN A 693 10.15 2.77 16.66
N TYR A 694 9.74 1.73 17.33
CA TYR A 694 10.65 0.85 18.05
C TYR A 694 11.01 -0.38 17.19
N PRO A 695 12.29 -0.85 17.17
CA PRO A 695 13.46 -0.28 17.85
C PRO A 695 14.24 0.73 16.99
N ASN A 696 13.89 0.93 15.73
CA ASN A 696 14.74 1.57 14.73
C ASN A 696 14.68 3.10 14.73
N GLY A 697 13.62 3.71 15.25
CA GLY A 697 13.40 5.15 15.16
C GLY A 697 14.57 5.99 15.63
N ILE A 698 15.20 5.62 16.75
CA ILE A 698 16.36 6.38 17.29
C ILE A 698 17.56 6.44 16.33
N THR A 699 17.67 5.54 15.36
CA THR A 699 18.77 5.50 14.38
C THR A 699 18.39 6.09 13.03
N MET A 700 17.17 6.59 12.87
CA MET A 700 16.65 7.11 11.59
C MET A 700 16.97 8.60 11.34
N GLY A 701 17.60 9.28 12.31
CA GLY A 701 17.82 10.73 12.21
C GLY A 701 16.48 11.48 12.09
N ASP A 702 16.41 12.51 11.25
CA ASP A 702 15.20 13.31 11.06
C ASP A 702 13.98 12.50 10.58
N ALA A 703 14.23 11.39 9.89
CA ALA A 703 13.16 10.49 9.43
C ALA A 703 12.36 9.86 10.57
N ALA A 704 12.91 9.79 11.78
CA ALA A 704 12.17 9.32 12.96
C ALA A 704 10.92 10.17 13.22
N GLY A 705 10.98 11.50 12.95
CA GLY A 705 9.89 12.44 13.18
C GLY A 705 8.69 12.29 12.25
N PHE A 706 8.77 11.48 11.19
CA PHE A 706 7.65 11.15 10.31
C PHE A 706 7.48 9.64 10.08
N ASN A 707 8.00 8.82 11.03
CA ASN A 707 7.80 7.36 11.11
C ASN A 707 7.48 6.97 12.55
N ARG A 708 6.39 7.50 13.09
CA ARG A 708 6.01 7.41 14.51
C ARG A 708 4.98 6.31 14.75
N GLU A 709 4.80 5.92 16.01
CA GLU A 709 3.87 4.86 16.45
C GLU A 709 2.95 5.38 17.55
N VAL A 710 1.66 5.06 17.51
CA VAL A 710 0.67 5.44 18.53
C VAL A 710 0.67 4.47 19.70
N CYS A 711 0.71 5.00 20.92
CA CYS A 711 0.75 4.26 22.18
C CYS A 711 -0.32 4.73 23.16
N ILE A 712 -0.70 3.87 24.11
CA ILE A 712 -1.64 4.20 25.20
C ILE A 712 -1.03 3.72 26.51
N ASP A 713 -0.96 4.61 27.50
CA ASP A 713 -0.59 4.29 28.87
C ASP A 713 -1.55 4.96 29.86
N LYS A 714 -1.56 4.50 31.12
CA LYS A 714 -2.45 5.01 32.14
C LYS A 714 -2.01 6.40 32.57
N LEU A 715 -2.97 7.33 32.68
CA LEU A 715 -2.80 8.66 33.27
C LEU A 715 -3.36 8.68 34.68
N GLU A 716 -2.56 9.06 35.66
CA GLU A 716 -2.95 9.08 37.05
C GLU A 716 -2.76 10.48 37.68
N PHE A 717 -3.48 10.71 38.77
CA PHE A 717 -3.46 11.98 39.52
C PHE A 717 -2.97 11.75 40.95
N GLU A 718 -2.32 12.75 41.52
CA GLU A 718 -2.06 12.85 42.94
C GLU A 718 -3.32 13.28 43.67
N LYS A 719 -3.32 13.19 45.01
CA LYS A 719 -4.48 13.58 45.85
C LYS A 719 -4.87 15.04 45.66
N GLU A 720 -3.88 15.90 45.44
CA GLU A 720 -4.03 17.33 45.25
C GLU A 720 -4.47 17.73 43.82
N GLY A 721 -4.60 16.71 42.92
CA GLY A 721 -5.03 16.86 41.55
C GLY A 721 -3.89 17.09 40.55
N ASN A 722 -2.62 17.07 40.98
CA ASN A 722 -1.51 17.14 40.04
C ASN A 722 -1.42 15.86 39.21
N LEU A 723 -0.95 15.96 37.95
CA LEU A 723 -0.67 14.78 37.14
C LEU A 723 0.57 14.07 37.66
N LYS A 724 0.49 12.76 37.82
CA LYS A 724 1.68 11.91 38.01
C LYS A 724 2.38 11.73 36.70
N GLN A 725 3.70 11.81 36.72
CA GLN A 725 4.50 11.50 35.53
C GLN A 725 4.22 10.08 35.05
N VAL A 726 3.84 9.95 33.79
CA VAL A 726 3.63 8.67 33.13
C VAL A 726 4.97 8.06 32.70
N LYS A 727 5.21 6.82 33.06
CA LYS A 727 6.32 6.04 32.51
C LYS A 727 5.82 5.39 31.20
N PRO A 728 6.38 5.73 30.02
CA PRO A 728 5.94 5.13 28.78
C PRO A 728 6.34 3.64 28.75
N THR A 729 5.49 2.79 28.18
CA THR A 729 5.70 1.34 28.21
C THR A 729 5.50 0.69 26.83
N HIS A 730 6.19 -0.43 26.59
CA HIS A 730 5.85 -1.34 25.50
C HIS A 730 4.60 -2.16 25.84
N LYS A 731 4.37 -2.42 27.13
CA LYS A 731 3.26 -3.23 27.59
C LYS A 731 1.92 -2.58 27.30
N GLY A 732 1.81 -1.25 27.46
CA GLY A 732 0.56 -0.54 27.33
C GLY A 732 -0.48 -1.00 28.40
N ILE A 733 -1.74 -0.86 28.05
CA ILE A 733 -2.87 -1.15 28.94
C ILE A 733 -3.48 -2.53 28.68
N LYS A 734 -4.23 -3.05 29.65
CA LYS A 734 -5.09 -4.23 29.46
C LYS A 734 -6.40 -3.83 28.77
N PRO A 735 -7.04 -4.75 28.03
CA PRO A 735 -8.39 -4.50 27.52
C PRO A 735 -9.33 -4.07 28.66
N LEU A 736 -10.07 -3.00 28.40
CA LEU A 736 -11.09 -2.55 29.35
C LEU A 736 -12.22 -3.58 29.37
N MET A 737 -12.57 -4.04 30.58
CA MET A 737 -13.76 -4.88 30.73
C MET A 737 -15.01 -4.00 30.71
N LYS A 738 -16.00 -4.41 29.91
CA LYS A 738 -17.33 -3.76 29.86
C LYS A 738 -18.03 -3.86 31.17
#